data_5abf9d745e7eaf7471097a40419609bb
#
_entry.id   5abf9d745e7eaf7471097a40419609bb
#
_cell.length_a   1.000
_cell.length_b   1.000
_cell.length_c   1.000
_cell.angle_alpha   90.00
_cell.angle_beta   90.00
_cell.angle_gamma   90.00
#
_symmetry.space_group_name_H-M   'P 1'
#
loop_
_entity.id
_entity.type
_entity.pdbx_description
1 polymer ?
#
loop_
_entity_poly.entity_id
_entity_poly.type
_entity_poly.pdbx_seq_one_letter_code
_entity_poly.pdbx_strand_id
1 'polypeptide(L)'
;HLLLDLSFDWEEERVWGSTTYNLMVNGQDVREIVFDATNLEIDRVMLGRRTLEFENTGDRLIASLDKTLKYNETVQVKLFHSVTRPPAGIYFTKPDNAYPERFKTVWTQGQDEDSKYYFPCFDQPNFKQTTEVKLHLPKGMFGLSNGRLIKKSESNRESFFHYKLEIPYSTYLLSIVAGEFSEHKSRTGKVDIKWYVQKGREGEGKNSFKDTGRIIRFFSDYTGYPYPYEHYTQIAVPEFVFGGMENFTVTTQTDLTLHNDRARLDMDSNGLVAHEAAHMWFGDIVTARSWAHAWLHESFATYFDALYTRESKGEEEFRYQLLEDAETYFSEDARYRRPIVTHVYKEPIDLFDAHLYPGGAVRLHYLKSLVGEPLFRQTLTLFLKRHEYGLVETVDLVRCLEETSGRNFDEWMDQWIFRGGYPIIEVGYQWGAASNIAGITVKQIQKAEKKEEELLFKLPLKVEFYYSRGSEKFVLEIKNKEEKFSFHLKSKPLFFRLDPDYECPVKKVKLEVSRSLLHEQLKRDKDPIGRIESVQSLVPKPSLSDIKVLSQCLKKEPQWGVANRIARALGKIGGDFARDGLLKAVNSPDAKVRVGIVQALGEFIDDEKVARALKKIAKGDPSYRVEATALSSLGRIKAKNCRKFLEGFLSRPSYNDIGRSAIFKALANLEEEEAWTTLLKGADYGAARGSRFSAIQGLAKMAGRFKHLKPEAINTLKRFARETRGTPSATFRGKLAAIQAMGEVEDLSSIPTLRKLAE
;
A
#
# COMPACT_ATOMS: atom_id res chain seq x y z
N HIS A 1 -6.86 25.45 -19.23
CA HIS A 1 -5.42 25.21 -19.48
C HIS A 1 -4.59 25.90 -18.42
N LEU A 2 -3.60 25.20 -17.89
CA LEU A 2 -2.67 25.67 -16.87
C LEU A 2 -1.25 25.75 -17.44
N LEU A 3 -0.57 26.89 -17.25
CA LEU A 3 0.87 27.04 -17.46
C LEU A 3 1.53 27.38 -16.12
N LEU A 4 2.42 26.52 -15.65
CA LEU A 4 3.32 26.77 -14.54
C LEU A 4 4.70 27.18 -15.06
N ASP A 5 5.26 28.24 -14.48
CA ASP A 5 6.60 28.76 -14.81
C ASP A 5 7.33 29.00 -13.49
N LEU A 6 8.15 28.00 -13.05
CA LEU A 6 8.62 27.88 -11.68
C LEU A 6 10.16 27.82 -11.59
N SER A 7 10.67 28.43 -10.54
CA SER A 7 12.06 28.40 -10.09
C SER A 7 12.16 27.86 -8.66
N PHE A 8 13.34 27.35 -8.29
CA PHE A 8 13.54 26.65 -7.03
C PHE A 8 14.84 27.08 -6.34
N ASP A 9 14.79 27.26 -5.03
CA ASP A 9 15.94 27.40 -4.16
C ASP A 9 15.96 26.29 -3.11
N TRP A 10 16.98 25.44 -3.16
CA TRP A 10 17.13 24.31 -2.23
C TRP A 10 17.62 24.75 -0.83
N GLU A 11 18.35 25.87 -0.74
CA GLU A 11 18.87 26.31 0.56
C GLU A 11 17.76 26.89 1.42
N GLU A 12 16.91 27.71 0.80
CA GLU A 12 15.73 28.29 1.46
C GLU A 12 14.50 27.35 1.42
N GLU A 13 14.55 26.24 0.66
CA GLU A 13 13.41 25.37 0.37
C GLU A 13 12.23 26.17 -0.21
N ARG A 14 12.54 27.02 -1.20
CA ARG A 14 11.63 28.00 -1.78
C ARG A 14 11.25 27.63 -3.22
N VAL A 15 9.97 27.83 -3.54
CA VAL A 15 9.42 27.81 -4.90
C VAL A 15 8.86 29.18 -5.20
N TRP A 16 9.13 29.70 -6.39
CA TRP A 16 8.53 30.96 -6.84
C TRP A 16 8.35 30.95 -8.35
N GLY A 17 7.43 31.80 -8.82
CA GLY A 17 7.20 31.94 -10.25
C GLY A 17 5.82 32.46 -10.58
N SER A 18 5.22 31.88 -11.61
CA SER A 18 3.87 32.27 -12.01
C SER A 18 3.02 31.08 -12.44
N THR A 19 1.75 31.16 -12.11
CA THR A 19 0.69 30.28 -12.59
C THR A 19 -0.20 31.06 -13.56
N THR A 20 -0.40 30.57 -14.76
CA THR A 20 -1.27 31.20 -15.76
C THR A 20 -2.39 30.24 -16.15
N TYR A 21 -3.63 30.68 -15.97
CA TYR A 21 -4.80 29.94 -16.37
C TYR A 21 -5.46 30.58 -17.60
N ASN A 22 -5.85 29.74 -18.56
CA ASN A 22 -6.86 30.08 -19.56
C ASN A 22 -8.17 29.41 -19.09
N LEU A 23 -9.10 30.20 -18.57
CA LEU A 23 -10.35 29.77 -17.99
C LEU A 23 -11.52 30.11 -18.90
N MET A 24 -12.54 29.28 -18.88
CA MET A 24 -13.85 29.51 -19.50
C MET A 24 -14.94 29.40 -18.44
N VAL A 25 -15.85 30.34 -18.42
CA VAL A 25 -17.00 30.29 -17.52
C VAL A 25 -17.98 29.22 -17.98
N ASN A 26 -18.17 28.21 -17.13
CA ASN A 26 -19.03 27.05 -17.41
C ASN A 26 -20.16 26.95 -16.40
N GLY A 27 -21.05 27.93 -16.37
CA GLY A 27 -22.14 27.99 -15.40
C GLY A 27 -22.71 29.37 -15.26
N GLN A 28 -22.91 29.81 -14.03
CA GLN A 28 -23.47 31.15 -13.73
C GLN A 28 -22.43 32.25 -13.99
N ASP A 29 -22.93 33.47 -14.10
CA ASP A 29 -22.12 34.68 -14.19
C ASP A 29 -21.15 34.81 -13.02
N VAL A 30 -19.88 35.15 -13.30
CA VAL A 30 -18.79 35.18 -12.31
C VAL A 30 -18.28 36.60 -12.12
N ARG A 31 -18.17 37.05 -10.87
CA ARG A 31 -17.54 38.32 -10.47
C ARG A 31 -16.24 38.16 -9.72
N GLU A 32 -15.93 36.95 -9.27
CA GLU A 32 -14.73 36.63 -8.54
C GLU A 32 -14.21 35.28 -9.03
N ILE A 33 -12.89 35.09 -9.01
CA ILE A 33 -12.26 33.78 -9.26
C ILE A 33 -11.56 33.37 -7.96
N VAL A 34 -11.96 32.22 -7.42
CA VAL A 34 -11.44 31.71 -6.16
C VAL A 34 -10.53 30.53 -6.46
N PHE A 35 -9.27 30.62 -6.00
CA PHE A 35 -8.28 29.56 -6.07
C PHE A 35 -8.01 29.02 -4.66
N ASP A 36 -7.75 27.73 -4.55
CA ASP A 36 -7.16 27.12 -3.38
C ASP A 36 -5.67 27.55 -3.34
N ALA A 37 -5.25 28.12 -2.21
CA ALA A 37 -3.91 28.74 -2.09
C ALA A 37 -3.54 28.85 -0.61
N THR A 38 -2.90 27.80 -0.08
CA THR A 38 -2.62 27.70 1.36
C THR A 38 -1.20 28.16 1.68
N ASN A 39 -1.06 29.16 2.53
CA ASN A 39 0.21 29.73 2.97
C ASN A 39 1.12 30.27 1.83
N LEU A 40 0.52 30.61 0.69
CA LEU A 40 1.27 31.21 -0.41
C LEU A 40 1.40 32.74 -0.24
N GLU A 41 2.57 33.25 -0.57
CA GLU A 41 2.79 34.69 -0.78
C GLU A 41 2.35 35.03 -2.20
N ILE A 42 1.36 35.91 -2.33
CA ILE A 42 0.85 36.36 -3.64
C ILE A 42 1.35 37.78 -3.88
N ASP A 43 2.19 37.92 -4.89
CA ASP A 43 2.73 39.24 -5.28
C ASP A 43 1.70 40.02 -6.13
N ARG A 44 1.09 39.37 -7.11
CA ARG A 44 0.23 40.04 -8.06
C ARG A 44 -0.71 39.08 -8.78
N VAL A 45 -1.95 39.52 -9.04
CA VAL A 45 -2.91 38.84 -9.90
C VAL A 45 -3.22 39.72 -11.10
N MET A 46 -3.18 39.15 -12.31
CA MET A 46 -3.38 39.89 -13.57
C MET A 46 -4.48 39.22 -14.41
N LEU A 47 -5.37 40.03 -14.97
CA LEU A 47 -6.31 39.66 -16.01
C LEU A 47 -5.84 40.26 -17.36
N GLY A 48 -5.21 39.44 -18.19
CA GLY A 48 -4.50 39.94 -19.36
C GLY A 48 -3.35 40.89 -18.99
N ARG A 49 -3.50 42.18 -19.27
CA ARG A 49 -2.49 43.22 -18.94
C ARG A 49 -2.86 44.03 -17.69
N ARG A 50 -4.01 43.82 -17.09
CA ARG A 50 -4.50 44.58 -15.93
C ARG A 50 -4.21 43.83 -14.65
N THR A 51 -3.80 44.55 -13.62
CA THR A 51 -3.73 44.02 -12.24
C THR A 51 -5.13 44.03 -11.64
N LEU A 52 -5.51 42.93 -11.00
CA LEU A 52 -6.76 42.81 -10.26
C LEU A 52 -6.52 43.07 -8.76
N GLU A 53 -7.55 43.53 -8.10
CA GLU A 53 -7.63 43.47 -6.65
C GLU A 53 -7.86 42.01 -6.24
N PHE A 54 -7.26 41.62 -5.12
CA PHE A 54 -7.41 40.26 -4.59
C PHE A 54 -7.34 40.26 -3.07
N GLU A 55 -7.98 39.29 -2.48
CA GLU A 55 -7.87 38.95 -1.07
C GLU A 55 -7.17 37.60 -0.92
N ASN A 56 -6.14 37.52 -0.09
CA ASN A 56 -5.47 36.28 0.32
C ASN A 56 -5.86 35.96 1.76
N THR A 57 -6.73 34.96 1.96
CA THR A 57 -7.23 34.57 3.28
C THR A 57 -6.28 33.65 4.04
N GLY A 58 -5.19 33.22 3.43
CA GLY A 58 -4.27 32.20 3.95
C GLY A 58 -4.56 30.79 3.44
N ASP A 59 -5.83 30.47 3.11
CA ASP A 59 -6.25 29.19 2.52
C ASP A 59 -6.78 29.34 1.10
N ARG A 60 -7.26 30.55 0.76
CA ARG A 60 -7.82 30.87 -0.54
C ARG A 60 -7.32 32.19 -1.06
N LEU A 61 -7.25 32.29 -2.37
CA LEU A 61 -7.00 33.52 -3.11
C LEU A 61 -8.26 33.89 -3.88
N ILE A 62 -8.86 35.04 -3.55
CA ILE A 62 -10.07 35.56 -4.18
C ILE A 62 -9.67 36.74 -5.06
N ALA A 63 -9.78 36.59 -6.39
CA ALA A 63 -9.49 37.63 -7.35
C ALA A 63 -10.78 38.29 -7.82
N SER A 64 -10.92 39.60 -7.55
CA SER A 64 -12.10 40.39 -7.92
C SER A 64 -12.04 40.85 -9.37
N LEU A 65 -13.11 40.65 -10.12
CA LEU A 65 -13.19 41.02 -11.52
C LEU A 65 -13.86 42.38 -11.70
N ASP A 66 -13.28 43.23 -12.52
CA ASP A 66 -13.85 44.58 -12.82
C ASP A 66 -15.20 44.51 -13.54
N LYS A 67 -15.46 43.40 -14.24
CA LYS A 67 -16.70 43.12 -14.92
C LYS A 67 -17.19 41.70 -14.65
N THR A 68 -18.46 41.50 -14.71
CA THR A 68 -19.07 40.16 -14.67
C THR A 68 -18.72 39.39 -15.94
N LEU A 69 -18.10 38.22 -15.77
CA LEU A 69 -17.89 37.29 -16.87
C LEU A 69 -19.13 36.45 -17.10
N LYS A 70 -19.53 36.28 -18.35
CA LYS A 70 -20.70 35.55 -18.79
C LYS A 70 -20.35 34.10 -19.20
N TYR A 71 -21.40 33.27 -19.23
CA TYR A 71 -21.30 31.91 -19.74
C TYR A 71 -20.54 31.85 -21.08
N ASN A 72 -19.61 30.88 -21.22
CA ASN A 72 -18.69 30.72 -22.36
C ASN A 72 -17.65 31.86 -22.57
N GLU A 73 -17.61 32.87 -21.72
CA GLU A 73 -16.55 33.87 -21.80
C GLU A 73 -15.21 33.28 -21.33
N THR A 74 -14.16 33.51 -22.11
CA THR A 74 -12.80 33.02 -21.80
C THR A 74 -11.93 34.15 -21.30
N VAL A 75 -11.10 33.84 -20.28
CA VAL A 75 -10.16 34.81 -19.72
C VAL A 75 -8.82 34.16 -19.43
N GLN A 76 -7.78 34.98 -19.48
CA GLN A 76 -6.44 34.57 -19.03
C GLN A 76 -6.12 35.30 -17.70
N VAL A 77 -5.88 34.50 -16.66
CA VAL A 77 -5.48 34.99 -15.35
C VAL A 77 -4.05 34.52 -15.07
N LYS A 78 -3.18 35.46 -14.69
CA LYS A 78 -1.78 35.16 -14.29
C LYS A 78 -1.53 35.59 -12.87
N LEU A 79 -1.03 34.67 -12.05
CA LEU A 79 -0.75 34.83 -10.64
C LEU A 79 0.75 34.70 -10.39
N PHE A 80 1.34 35.67 -9.73
CA PHE A 80 2.74 35.62 -9.29
C PHE A 80 2.77 35.24 -7.81
N HIS A 81 3.52 34.22 -7.47
CA HIS A 81 3.49 33.65 -6.11
C HIS A 81 4.84 33.10 -5.71
N SER A 82 5.00 32.94 -4.40
CA SER A 82 6.12 32.20 -3.83
C SER A 82 5.68 31.48 -2.54
N VAL A 83 6.45 30.48 -2.15
CA VAL A 83 6.34 29.82 -0.86
C VAL A 83 7.71 29.35 -0.40
N THR A 84 7.98 29.53 0.89
CA THR A 84 9.21 29.08 1.54
C THR A 84 8.86 28.02 2.58
N ARG A 85 9.51 26.86 2.53
CA ARG A 85 9.26 25.70 3.41
C ARG A 85 7.81 25.26 3.44
N PRO A 86 7.21 24.94 2.28
CA PRO A 86 5.83 24.48 2.21
C PRO A 86 5.61 23.27 3.13
N PRO A 87 4.47 23.19 3.85
CA PRO A 87 4.22 22.09 4.78
C PRO A 87 3.90 20.78 4.06
N ALA A 88 3.39 20.84 2.83
CA ALA A 88 2.99 19.71 2.00
C ALA A 88 3.08 20.06 0.50
N GLY A 89 2.73 19.14 -0.38
CA GLY A 89 2.61 19.31 -1.82
C GLY A 89 3.94 19.28 -2.58
N ILE A 90 4.99 19.93 -2.08
CA ILE A 90 6.33 19.88 -2.67
C ILE A 90 7.41 19.72 -1.59
N TYR A 91 8.39 18.89 -1.85
CA TYR A 91 9.36 18.43 -0.86
C TYR A 91 10.78 18.55 -1.39
N PHE A 92 11.67 19.09 -0.57
CA PHE A 92 13.08 19.27 -0.88
C PHE A 92 13.92 18.27 -0.09
N THR A 93 14.92 17.68 -0.75
CA THR A 93 15.98 16.94 -0.10
C THR A 93 17.33 17.52 -0.47
N LYS A 94 18.24 17.60 0.48
CA LYS A 94 19.60 18.09 0.28
C LYS A 94 20.57 17.47 1.28
N PRO A 95 21.86 17.41 0.96
CA PRO A 95 22.89 17.07 1.93
C PRO A 95 22.87 18.02 3.13
N ASP A 96 23.20 17.49 4.29
CA ASP A 96 23.52 18.28 5.49
C ASP A 96 24.72 17.67 6.21
N ASN A 97 25.17 18.30 7.30
CA ASN A 97 26.34 17.85 8.05
C ASN A 97 26.19 16.43 8.64
N ALA A 98 24.95 16.00 8.89
CA ALA A 98 24.66 14.69 9.45
C ALA A 98 24.48 13.61 8.36
N TYR A 99 24.02 14.01 7.19
CA TYR A 99 23.77 13.15 6.03
C TYR A 99 24.39 13.77 4.75
N PRO A 100 25.71 13.81 4.63
CA PRO A 100 26.39 14.43 3.48
C PRO A 100 26.15 13.68 2.17
N GLU A 101 25.72 12.43 2.24
CA GLU A 101 25.42 11.57 1.07
C GLU A 101 24.01 11.73 0.53
N ARG A 102 23.15 12.57 1.11
CA ARG A 102 21.78 12.79 0.64
C ARG A 102 21.79 13.45 -0.74
N PHE A 103 20.90 12.96 -1.60
CA PHE A 103 20.72 13.54 -2.93
C PHE A 103 20.00 14.89 -2.86
N LYS A 104 20.43 15.82 -3.68
CA LYS A 104 19.76 17.10 -3.87
C LYS A 104 18.63 16.90 -4.87
N THR A 105 17.38 16.83 -4.37
CA THR A 105 16.18 16.64 -5.19
C THR A 105 15.04 17.52 -4.71
N VAL A 106 14.09 17.78 -5.59
CA VAL A 106 12.75 18.27 -5.28
C VAL A 106 11.74 17.35 -5.97
N TRP A 107 10.63 17.06 -5.30
CA TRP A 107 9.54 16.29 -5.85
C TRP A 107 8.20 16.74 -5.26
N THR A 108 7.12 16.50 -6.01
CA THR A 108 5.75 16.88 -5.63
C THR A 108 4.91 15.65 -5.27
N GLN A 109 3.94 15.85 -4.38
CA GLN A 109 2.87 14.92 -4.03
C GLN A 109 1.60 15.74 -3.86
N GLY A 110 0.67 15.64 -4.83
CA GLY A 110 -0.55 16.45 -4.87
C GLY A 110 -1.77 15.78 -4.26
N GLN A 111 -1.78 14.44 -4.11
CA GLN A 111 -2.91 13.71 -3.55
C GLN A 111 -2.87 13.80 -2.00
N ASP A 112 -4.01 14.07 -1.29
CA ASP A 112 -5.34 14.25 -1.92
C ASP A 112 -5.56 15.64 -2.53
N GLU A 113 -5.28 16.72 -1.82
CA GLU A 113 -5.47 18.13 -2.19
C GLU A 113 -4.29 18.97 -1.70
N ASP A 114 -3.05 18.55 -1.99
CA ASP A 114 -1.82 19.17 -1.50
C ASP A 114 -1.14 20.09 -2.53
N SER A 115 -1.67 20.22 -3.74
CA SER A 115 -1.12 21.12 -4.75
C SER A 115 -1.25 22.59 -4.36
N LYS A 116 -2.27 22.96 -3.60
CA LYS A 116 -2.53 24.31 -3.06
C LYS A 116 -1.42 24.87 -2.18
N TYR A 117 -0.49 24.03 -1.70
CA TYR A 117 0.62 24.44 -0.87
C TYR A 117 1.84 24.97 -1.64
N TYR A 118 1.88 24.82 -2.99
CA TYR A 118 3.01 25.32 -3.76
C TYR A 118 2.63 26.15 -4.99
N PHE A 119 1.36 26.15 -5.41
CA PHE A 119 0.83 27.09 -6.41
C PHE A 119 -0.67 27.29 -6.24
N PRO A 120 -1.24 28.45 -6.61
CA PRO A 120 -2.69 28.66 -6.59
C PRO A 120 -3.39 27.78 -7.62
N CYS A 121 -4.37 26.97 -7.19
CA CYS A 121 -5.01 25.97 -8.07
C CYS A 121 -6.49 25.74 -7.73
N PHE A 122 -7.11 24.86 -8.51
CA PHE A 122 -8.38 24.21 -8.18
C PHE A 122 -8.01 22.79 -7.76
N ASP A 123 -7.97 22.54 -6.45
CA ASP A 123 -7.32 21.34 -5.89
C ASP A 123 -8.33 20.22 -5.57
N GLN A 124 -9.33 20.03 -6.42
CA GLN A 124 -10.29 18.96 -6.31
C GLN A 124 -10.15 17.96 -7.47
N PRO A 125 -10.49 16.68 -7.27
CA PRO A 125 -10.32 15.65 -8.30
C PRO A 125 -11.18 15.89 -9.54
N ASN A 126 -12.27 16.61 -9.43
CA ASN A 126 -13.17 16.91 -10.53
C ASN A 126 -12.71 18.05 -11.45
N PHE A 127 -11.62 18.72 -11.13
CA PHE A 127 -11.12 19.81 -11.96
C PHE A 127 -10.01 19.31 -12.89
N LYS A 128 -10.38 19.00 -14.13
CA LYS A 128 -9.44 18.53 -15.16
C LYS A 128 -9.00 19.65 -16.07
N GLN A 129 -7.71 19.66 -16.40
CA GLN A 129 -7.08 20.68 -17.25
C GLN A 129 -5.87 20.14 -18.00
N THR A 130 -5.59 20.71 -19.16
CA THR A 130 -4.32 20.50 -19.88
C THR A 130 -3.24 21.34 -19.24
N THR A 131 -1.97 20.91 -19.33
CA THR A 131 -0.88 21.64 -18.67
C THR A 131 0.33 21.90 -19.54
N GLU A 132 0.99 23.00 -19.24
CA GLU A 132 2.38 23.27 -19.60
C GLU A 132 3.19 23.58 -18.34
N VAL A 133 4.39 23.00 -18.21
CA VAL A 133 5.27 23.21 -17.05
C VAL A 133 6.65 23.63 -17.52
N LYS A 134 7.09 24.80 -17.08
CA LYS A 134 8.42 25.34 -17.28
C LYS A 134 9.20 25.31 -15.98
N LEU A 135 10.36 24.68 -16.01
CA LEU A 135 11.23 24.50 -14.86
C LEU A 135 12.55 25.22 -15.10
N HIS A 136 12.86 26.18 -14.22
CA HIS A 136 14.12 26.89 -14.15
C HIS A 136 14.96 26.30 -13.02
N LEU A 137 16.01 25.57 -13.36
CA LEU A 137 16.79 24.77 -12.43
C LEU A 137 18.26 25.20 -12.43
N PRO A 138 19.00 24.99 -11.34
CA PRO A 138 20.45 25.16 -11.35
C PRO A 138 21.10 24.37 -12.47
N LYS A 139 22.19 24.90 -13.05
CA LYS A 139 22.93 24.26 -14.15
C LYS A 139 23.28 22.81 -13.83
N GLY A 140 23.05 21.93 -14.80
CA GLY A 140 23.36 20.50 -14.73
C GLY A 140 22.29 19.63 -14.03
N MET A 141 21.28 20.25 -13.41
CA MET A 141 20.14 19.50 -12.87
C MET A 141 19.20 19.03 -13.98
N PHE A 142 18.68 17.83 -13.79
CA PHE A 142 17.60 17.28 -14.60
C PHE A 142 16.25 17.73 -14.03
N GLY A 143 15.27 17.99 -14.90
CA GLY A 143 13.88 18.30 -14.54
C GLY A 143 12.91 17.42 -15.32
N LEU A 144 11.85 16.97 -14.65
CA LEU A 144 10.81 16.09 -15.17
C LEU A 144 9.43 16.62 -14.77
N SER A 145 8.47 16.52 -15.69
CA SER A 145 7.05 16.77 -15.45
C SER A 145 6.19 15.93 -16.39
N ASN A 146 4.86 16.02 -16.24
CA ASN A 146 3.87 15.31 -17.04
C ASN A 146 3.96 15.65 -18.52
N GLY A 147 3.69 14.67 -19.37
CA GLY A 147 3.57 14.84 -20.81
C GLY A 147 4.91 14.84 -21.54
N ARG A 148 4.92 15.52 -22.68
CA ARG A 148 6.05 15.52 -23.62
C ARG A 148 6.99 16.68 -23.35
N LEU A 149 8.31 16.41 -23.37
CA LEU A 149 9.34 17.44 -23.33
C LEU A 149 9.33 18.24 -24.65
N ILE A 150 8.93 19.50 -24.59
CA ILE A 150 8.84 20.42 -25.75
C ILE A 150 10.17 21.09 -25.99
N LYS A 151 10.84 21.53 -24.91
CA LYS A 151 12.12 22.24 -25.02
C LYS A 151 13.01 21.92 -23.83
N LYS A 152 14.27 21.70 -24.14
CA LYS A 152 15.37 21.65 -23.15
C LYS A 152 16.47 22.60 -23.61
N SER A 153 16.99 23.42 -22.72
CA SER A 153 18.15 24.25 -22.97
C SER A 153 19.01 24.39 -21.72
N GLU A 154 20.27 24.64 -21.90
CA GLU A 154 21.23 24.87 -20.83
C GLU A 154 22.03 26.13 -21.12
N SER A 155 22.17 26.99 -20.11
CA SER A 155 23.00 28.18 -20.15
C SER A 155 24.17 28.02 -19.15
N ASN A 156 24.98 29.07 -19.01
CA ASN A 156 26.08 29.08 -18.02
C ASN A 156 25.57 29.05 -16.56
N ARG A 157 24.30 29.36 -16.31
CA ARG A 157 23.71 29.50 -14.97
C ARG A 157 22.55 28.57 -14.72
N GLU A 158 21.86 28.08 -15.77
CA GLU A 158 20.55 27.49 -15.65
C GLU A 158 20.38 26.32 -16.62
N SER A 159 19.69 25.27 -16.18
CA SER A 159 19.07 24.23 -16.99
C SER A 159 17.57 24.51 -17.04
N PHE A 160 17.03 24.59 -18.25
CA PHE A 160 15.62 24.89 -18.51
C PHE A 160 14.92 23.68 -19.16
N PHE A 161 13.71 23.37 -18.68
CA PHE A 161 12.85 22.33 -19.23
C PHE A 161 11.44 22.86 -19.43
N HIS A 162 10.81 22.51 -20.56
CA HIS A 162 9.43 22.83 -20.87
C HIS A 162 8.69 21.56 -21.27
N TYR A 163 7.74 21.15 -20.46
CA TYR A 163 6.85 20.01 -20.69
C TYR A 163 5.46 20.47 -21.06
N LYS A 164 4.73 19.65 -21.84
CA LYS A 164 3.33 19.90 -22.22
C LYS A 164 2.55 18.60 -22.24
N LEU A 165 1.34 18.64 -21.67
CA LEU A 165 0.34 17.58 -21.75
C LEU A 165 -0.99 18.16 -22.22
N GLU A 166 -1.45 17.70 -23.40
CA GLU A 166 -2.64 18.20 -24.08
C GLU A 166 -3.91 17.42 -23.72
N ILE A 167 -3.79 16.41 -22.88
CA ILE A 167 -4.90 15.62 -22.32
C ILE A 167 -5.29 16.23 -20.99
N PRO A 168 -6.60 16.53 -20.75
CA PRO A 168 -7.03 17.05 -19.45
C PRO A 168 -6.90 16.03 -18.35
N TYR A 169 -6.35 16.43 -17.21
CA TYR A 169 -6.20 15.61 -16.01
C TYR A 169 -6.33 16.47 -14.75
N SER A 170 -6.59 15.83 -13.61
CA SER A 170 -6.81 16.48 -12.33
C SER A 170 -5.52 17.03 -11.73
N THR A 171 -5.63 18.14 -10.99
CA THR A 171 -4.49 18.88 -10.44
C THR A 171 -3.59 17.99 -9.57
N TYR A 172 -4.15 17.10 -8.75
CA TYR A 172 -3.39 16.22 -7.85
C TYR A 172 -2.43 15.25 -8.57
N LEU A 173 -2.67 14.99 -9.86
CA LEU A 173 -1.83 14.13 -10.70
C LEU A 173 -0.61 14.86 -11.31
N LEU A 174 -0.48 16.18 -11.07
CA LEU A 174 0.68 16.93 -11.52
C LEU A 174 1.95 16.45 -10.83
N SER A 175 3.01 16.20 -11.59
CA SER A 175 4.33 15.82 -11.09
C SER A 175 5.37 16.83 -11.49
N ILE A 176 6.19 17.26 -10.55
CA ILE A 176 7.43 17.97 -10.77
C ILE A 176 8.53 17.25 -10.00
N VAL A 177 9.57 16.81 -10.69
CA VAL A 177 10.75 16.24 -10.05
C VAL A 177 12.01 16.88 -10.66
N ALA A 178 12.92 17.32 -9.80
CA ALA A 178 14.23 17.78 -10.26
C ALA A 178 15.35 17.27 -9.36
N GLY A 179 16.53 17.02 -9.96
CA GLY A 179 17.68 16.49 -9.24
C GLY A 179 18.70 15.85 -10.14
N GLU A 180 19.53 14.97 -9.59
CA GLU A 180 20.53 14.21 -10.34
C GLU A 180 20.08 12.77 -10.53
N PHE A 181 19.62 12.45 -11.72
CA PHE A 181 19.10 11.13 -12.07
C PHE A 181 19.81 10.52 -13.27
N SER A 182 19.87 9.19 -13.32
CA SER A 182 20.24 8.40 -14.50
C SER A 182 18.98 7.96 -15.23
N GLU A 183 18.94 8.18 -16.56
CA GLU A 183 17.82 7.80 -17.42
C GLU A 183 18.06 6.42 -18.02
N HIS A 184 17.02 5.60 -18.05
CA HIS A 184 16.97 4.36 -18.81
C HIS A 184 15.75 4.32 -19.72
N LYS A 185 15.91 3.69 -20.89
CA LYS A 185 14.86 3.60 -21.90
C LYS A 185 14.65 2.16 -22.35
N SER A 186 13.40 1.82 -22.54
CA SER A 186 12.95 0.62 -23.22
C SER A 186 11.68 0.92 -24.00
N ARG A 187 11.10 -0.07 -24.68
CA ARG A 187 9.87 0.13 -25.47
C ARG A 187 8.99 -1.10 -25.41
N THR A 188 7.68 -0.88 -25.40
CA THR A 188 6.68 -1.95 -25.55
C THR A 188 5.65 -1.54 -26.60
N GLY A 189 5.61 -2.25 -27.74
CA GLY A 189 4.78 -1.84 -28.88
C GLY A 189 5.11 -0.42 -29.35
N LYS A 190 4.14 0.49 -29.25
CA LYS A 190 4.30 1.91 -29.58
C LYS A 190 4.65 2.80 -28.39
N VAL A 191 4.65 2.25 -27.16
CA VAL A 191 4.85 3.00 -25.93
C VAL A 191 6.33 3.03 -25.56
N ASP A 192 6.90 4.22 -25.42
CA ASP A 192 8.25 4.41 -24.90
C ASP A 192 8.20 4.29 -23.37
N ILE A 193 8.98 3.38 -22.81
CA ILE A 193 9.10 3.19 -21.36
C ILE A 193 10.39 3.86 -20.89
N LYS A 194 10.27 4.76 -19.93
CA LYS A 194 11.42 5.42 -19.30
C LYS A 194 11.40 5.18 -17.81
N TRP A 195 12.56 5.08 -17.20
CA TRP A 195 12.65 5.14 -15.76
C TRP A 195 13.91 5.87 -15.31
N TYR A 196 13.78 6.55 -14.19
CA TYR A 196 14.81 7.41 -13.62
C TYR A 196 15.10 6.97 -12.19
N VAL A 197 16.37 6.83 -11.88
CA VAL A 197 16.86 6.52 -10.53
C VAL A 197 18.05 7.41 -10.20
N GLN A 198 18.34 7.57 -8.92
CA GLN A 198 19.53 8.27 -8.47
C GLN A 198 20.79 7.64 -9.11
N LYS A 199 21.74 8.48 -9.48
CA LYS A 199 23.04 8.03 -10.04
C LYS A 199 23.70 7.01 -9.11
N GLY A 200 24.19 5.91 -9.67
CA GLY A 200 24.80 4.81 -8.94
C GLY A 200 23.83 3.70 -8.53
N ARG A 201 22.50 3.86 -8.74
CA ARG A 201 21.48 2.85 -8.45
C ARG A 201 20.85 2.20 -9.70
N GLU A 202 21.52 2.32 -10.85
CA GLU A 202 21.02 1.86 -12.17
C GLU A 202 20.73 0.35 -12.19
N GLY A 203 21.59 -0.45 -11.56
CA GLY A 203 21.40 -1.90 -11.43
C GLY A 203 20.14 -2.27 -10.63
N GLU A 204 19.88 -1.54 -9.57
CA GLU A 204 18.66 -1.70 -8.76
C GLU A 204 17.42 -1.27 -9.55
N GLY A 205 17.47 -0.14 -10.27
CA GLY A 205 16.39 0.33 -11.13
C GLY A 205 16.04 -0.70 -12.22
N LYS A 206 17.05 -1.30 -12.86
CA LYS A 206 16.85 -2.39 -13.83
C LYS A 206 16.12 -3.58 -13.20
N ASN A 207 16.49 -3.98 -11.99
CA ASN A 207 15.81 -5.06 -11.28
C ASN A 207 14.35 -4.74 -10.98
N SER A 208 14.06 -3.50 -10.57
CA SER A 208 12.75 -3.08 -10.11
C SER A 208 11.77 -2.80 -11.25
N PHE A 209 12.24 -2.27 -12.38
CA PHE A 209 11.37 -1.77 -13.46
C PHE A 209 11.39 -2.58 -14.76
N LYS A 210 12.09 -3.71 -14.81
CA LYS A 210 12.25 -4.53 -16.03
C LYS A 210 10.93 -5.05 -16.61
N ASP A 211 9.93 -5.28 -15.78
CA ASP A 211 8.65 -5.89 -16.18
C ASP A 211 7.58 -4.85 -16.58
N THR A 212 7.86 -3.55 -16.47
CA THR A 212 6.92 -2.45 -16.77
C THR A 212 6.23 -2.59 -18.14
N GLY A 213 7.00 -2.88 -19.19
CA GLY A 213 6.43 -3.04 -20.53
C GLY A 213 5.51 -4.26 -20.67
N ARG A 214 5.72 -5.31 -19.87
CA ARG A 214 4.83 -6.48 -19.81
C ARG A 214 3.54 -6.13 -19.08
N ILE A 215 3.62 -5.36 -17.99
CA ILE A 215 2.48 -4.87 -17.21
C ILE A 215 1.55 -4.03 -18.11
N ILE A 216 2.09 -3.02 -18.79
CA ILE A 216 1.32 -2.13 -19.70
C ILE A 216 0.61 -2.93 -20.80
N ARG A 217 1.26 -3.91 -21.42
CA ARG A 217 0.63 -4.78 -22.41
C ARG A 217 -0.49 -5.61 -21.81
N PHE A 218 -0.23 -6.25 -20.68
CA PHE A 218 -1.23 -7.08 -20.01
C PHE A 218 -2.50 -6.27 -19.66
N PHE A 219 -2.36 -5.07 -19.12
CA PHE A 219 -3.51 -4.22 -18.79
C PHE A 219 -4.24 -3.72 -20.03
N SER A 220 -3.52 -3.35 -21.08
CA SER A 220 -4.13 -3.00 -22.37
C SER A 220 -4.98 -4.15 -22.93
N ASP A 221 -4.45 -5.37 -22.90
CA ASP A 221 -5.13 -6.56 -23.38
C ASP A 221 -6.31 -6.96 -22.47
N TYR A 222 -6.14 -6.86 -21.15
CA TYR A 222 -7.16 -7.23 -20.18
C TYR A 222 -8.37 -6.30 -20.22
N THR A 223 -8.14 -4.99 -20.25
CA THR A 223 -9.19 -3.97 -20.32
C THR A 223 -9.86 -3.87 -21.69
N GLY A 224 -9.20 -4.38 -22.75
CA GLY A 224 -9.63 -4.15 -24.14
C GLY A 224 -9.54 -2.66 -24.53
N TYR A 225 -8.79 -1.86 -23.79
CA TYR A 225 -8.51 -0.46 -24.00
C TYR A 225 -6.99 -0.27 -24.05
N PRO A 226 -6.39 -0.06 -25.22
CA PRO A 226 -4.94 0.11 -25.36
C PRO A 226 -4.43 1.27 -24.50
N TYR A 227 -3.20 1.15 -23.97
CA TYR A 227 -2.54 2.28 -23.30
C TYR A 227 -2.51 3.48 -24.27
N PRO A 228 -3.12 4.61 -23.90
CA PRO A 228 -3.42 5.67 -24.87
C PRO A 228 -2.31 6.72 -25.04
N TYR A 229 -1.23 6.63 -24.25
CA TYR A 229 -0.18 7.64 -24.25
C TYR A 229 1.05 7.17 -25.01
N GLU A 230 1.87 8.12 -25.52
CA GLU A 230 3.08 7.80 -26.27
C GLU A 230 4.21 7.22 -25.41
N HIS A 231 4.19 7.53 -24.10
CA HIS A 231 5.21 7.11 -23.17
C HIS A 231 4.62 6.81 -21.78
N TYR A 232 5.34 5.98 -21.04
CA TYR A 232 5.14 5.75 -19.61
C TYR A 232 6.47 5.95 -18.89
N THR A 233 6.51 6.88 -17.96
CA THR A 233 7.71 7.21 -17.20
C THR A 233 7.55 6.85 -15.74
N GLN A 234 8.62 6.38 -15.12
CA GLN A 234 8.70 6.11 -13.68
C GLN A 234 9.91 6.82 -13.10
N ILE A 235 9.78 7.40 -11.92
CA ILE A 235 10.90 8.01 -11.22
C ILE A 235 10.91 7.60 -9.74
N ALA A 236 12.04 7.06 -9.27
CA ALA A 236 12.23 6.71 -7.87
C ALA A 236 12.90 7.87 -7.14
N VAL A 237 12.18 8.47 -6.18
CA VAL A 237 12.67 9.62 -5.41
C VAL A 237 12.96 9.26 -3.95
N PRO A 238 13.97 9.89 -3.34
CA PRO A 238 14.30 9.65 -1.94
C PRO A 238 13.23 10.25 -1.01
N GLU A 239 13.02 9.58 0.12
CA GLU A 239 12.14 10.07 1.20
C GLU A 239 10.67 10.22 0.82
N PHE A 240 10.25 9.61 -0.28
CA PHE A 240 8.86 9.64 -0.67
C PHE A 240 7.97 9.07 0.45
N VAL A 241 6.88 9.79 0.75
CA VAL A 241 6.06 9.50 1.94
C VAL A 241 5.16 8.27 1.76
N PHE A 242 4.79 7.97 0.51
CA PHE A 242 3.98 6.80 0.13
C PHE A 242 4.82 5.73 -0.58
N GLY A 243 4.17 4.67 -1.06
CA GLY A 243 4.78 3.66 -1.91
C GLY A 243 5.03 4.19 -3.32
N GLY A 244 3.97 4.70 -3.94
CA GLY A 244 3.94 5.30 -5.25
C GLY A 244 2.89 6.39 -5.35
N MET A 245 2.80 6.98 -6.53
CA MET A 245 1.81 7.97 -6.94
C MET A 245 1.62 7.87 -8.45
N GLU A 246 0.39 7.78 -8.85
CA GLU A 246 -0.08 7.59 -10.21
C GLU A 246 0.02 8.84 -11.09
N ASN A 247 0.90 9.79 -10.80
CA ASN A 247 1.02 11.01 -11.58
C ASN A 247 0.96 10.73 -13.09
N PHE A 248 0.08 11.43 -13.78
CA PHE A 248 -0.32 11.15 -15.14
C PHE A 248 0.88 11.12 -16.11
N THR A 249 1.15 9.97 -16.73
CA THR A 249 2.31 9.66 -17.59
C THR A 249 3.68 9.59 -16.90
N VAL A 250 3.80 9.97 -15.63
CA VAL A 250 5.08 10.03 -14.87
C VAL A 250 4.85 9.56 -13.44
N THR A 251 4.76 8.26 -13.22
CA THR A 251 4.58 7.74 -11.85
C THR A 251 5.79 8.02 -10.99
N THR A 252 5.53 8.58 -9.81
CA THR A 252 6.55 8.79 -8.78
C THR A 252 6.54 7.63 -7.80
N GLN A 253 7.69 7.07 -7.47
CA GLN A 253 7.79 5.94 -6.56
C GLN A 253 8.85 6.18 -5.49
N THR A 254 8.68 5.53 -4.35
CA THR A 254 9.70 5.55 -3.31
C THR A 254 10.97 4.85 -3.77
N ASP A 255 12.14 5.39 -3.44
CA ASP A 255 13.41 4.73 -3.69
C ASP A 255 13.60 3.43 -2.88
N LEU A 256 12.71 3.18 -1.90
CA LEU A 256 12.66 1.92 -1.15
C LEU A 256 12.19 0.74 -2.01
N THR A 257 11.59 0.98 -3.18
CA THR A 257 11.24 -0.07 -4.15
C THR A 257 12.45 -0.60 -4.92
N LEU A 258 13.55 0.16 -5.00
CA LEU A 258 14.76 -0.24 -5.71
C LEU A 258 15.49 -1.33 -4.94
N HIS A 259 15.82 -2.44 -5.60
CA HIS A 259 16.43 -3.61 -4.96
C HIS A 259 17.56 -4.25 -5.77
N ASN A 260 18.61 -4.65 -5.07
CA ASN A 260 19.75 -5.37 -5.64
C ASN A 260 19.47 -6.89 -5.78
N ASP A 261 20.40 -7.62 -6.38
CA ASP A 261 20.26 -9.06 -6.63
C ASP A 261 20.08 -9.89 -5.36
N ARG A 262 20.68 -9.50 -4.24
CA ARG A 262 20.52 -10.21 -2.97
C ARG A 262 19.12 -10.00 -2.39
N ALA A 263 18.52 -8.80 -2.51
CA ALA A 263 17.17 -8.53 -2.08
C ALA A 263 16.12 -9.26 -2.96
N ARG A 264 16.42 -9.47 -4.25
CA ARG A 264 15.54 -10.22 -5.19
C ARG A 264 15.26 -11.67 -4.79
N LEU A 265 16.00 -12.25 -3.86
CA LEU A 265 15.74 -13.62 -3.40
C LEU A 265 14.33 -13.77 -2.76
N ASP A 266 13.78 -12.69 -2.23
CA ASP A 266 12.48 -12.70 -1.54
C ASP A 266 11.68 -11.41 -1.68
N MET A 267 12.13 -10.48 -2.52
CA MET A 267 11.47 -9.20 -2.79
C MET A 267 11.39 -8.93 -4.29
N ASP A 268 10.30 -8.28 -4.71
CA ASP A 268 10.15 -7.70 -6.04
C ASP A 268 9.35 -6.40 -5.96
N SER A 269 9.39 -5.62 -7.04
CA SER A 269 8.67 -4.33 -7.13
C SER A 269 7.41 -4.42 -7.99
N ASN A 270 7.10 -5.61 -8.52
CA ASN A 270 6.06 -5.76 -9.54
C ASN A 270 4.68 -5.38 -9.03
N GLY A 271 4.37 -5.64 -7.76
CA GLY A 271 3.12 -5.22 -7.14
C GLY A 271 2.93 -3.71 -7.23
N LEU A 272 3.89 -2.94 -6.71
CA LEU A 272 3.82 -1.47 -6.76
C LEU A 272 3.80 -0.95 -8.21
N VAL A 273 4.69 -1.45 -9.07
CA VAL A 273 4.74 -1.03 -10.49
C VAL A 273 3.43 -1.33 -11.21
N ALA A 274 2.78 -2.47 -10.93
CA ALA A 274 1.50 -2.84 -11.51
C ALA A 274 0.37 -1.96 -10.98
N HIS A 275 0.35 -1.68 -9.68
CA HIS A 275 -0.61 -0.79 -9.04
C HIS A 275 -0.58 0.61 -9.69
N GLU A 276 0.58 1.25 -9.71
CA GLU A 276 0.74 2.59 -10.29
C GLU A 276 0.45 2.61 -11.81
N ALA A 277 0.79 1.55 -12.53
CA ALA A 277 0.48 1.45 -13.95
C ALA A 277 -1.02 1.26 -14.21
N ALA A 278 -1.77 0.59 -13.34
CA ALA A 278 -3.21 0.39 -13.48
C ALA A 278 -4.00 1.71 -13.37
N HIS A 279 -3.51 2.62 -12.56
CA HIS A 279 -4.09 3.95 -12.43
C HIS A 279 -4.13 4.74 -13.74
N MET A 280 -3.26 4.45 -14.70
CA MET A 280 -3.31 5.08 -16.02
C MET A 280 -4.66 4.86 -16.73
N TRP A 281 -5.40 3.81 -16.34
CA TRP A 281 -6.79 3.56 -16.76
C TRP A 281 -7.79 4.01 -15.69
N PHE A 282 -7.55 3.65 -14.42
CA PHE A 282 -8.45 3.85 -13.30
C PHE A 282 -7.89 4.90 -12.32
N GLY A 283 -8.21 6.14 -12.54
CA GLY A 283 -7.70 7.34 -11.86
C GLY A 283 -7.38 8.45 -12.84
N ASP A 284 -6.73 8.11 -13.96
CA ASP A 284 -6.26 9.05 -14.96
C ASP A 284 -7.22 9.20 -16.16
N ILE A 285 -7.47 8.12 -16.94
CA ILE A 285 -8.45 8.17 -18.04
C ILE A 285 -9.84 8.44 -17.45
N VAL A 286 -10.27 7.65 -16.49
CA VAL A 286 -11.52 7.88 -15.75
C VAL A 286 -11.18 8.30 -14.32
N THR A 287 -11.64 9.47 -13.91
CA THR A 287 -11.33 10.04 -12.59
C THR A 287 -12.60 10.18 -11.77
N ALA A 288 -12.57 9.82 -10.50
CA ALA A 288 -13.68 9.98 -9.58
C ALA A 288 -14.08 11.46 -9.46
N ARG A 289 -15.38 11.75 -9.53
CA ARG A 289 -15.92 13.10 -9.39
C ARG A 289 -15.69 13.70 -8.00
N SER A 290 -15.60 12.84 -7.00
CA SER A 290 -15.25 13.21 -5.62
C SER A 290 -14.50 12.06 -4.96
N TRP A 291 -13.77 12.35 -3.89
CA TRP A 291 -13.02 11.37 -3.13
C TRP A 291 -13.87 10.25 -2.53
N ALA A 292 -15.19 10.49 -2.33
CA ALA A 292 -16.12 9.45 -1.91
C ALA A 292 -16.14 8.23 -2.84
N HIS A 293 -15.84 8.43 -4.13
CA HIS A 293 -15.79 7.39 -5.15
C HIS A 293 -14.36 6.94 -5.52
N ALA A 294 -13.35 7.27 -4.70
CA ALA A 294 -11.94 6.93 -4.95
C ALA A 294 -11.65 5.42 -5.05
N TRP A 295 -12.58 4.55 -4.62
CA TRP A 295 -12.47 3.11 -4.84
C TRP A 295 -12.40 2.72 -6.32
N LEU A 296 -12.95 3.58 -7.21
CA LEU A 296 -12.83 3.43 -8.67
C LEU A 296 -11.38 3.62 -9.16
N HIS A 297 -10.50 4.20 -8.33
CA HIS A 297 -9.07 4.28 -8.53
C HIS A 297 -8.36 3.15 -7.79
N GLU A 298 -8.32 3.22 -6.48
CA GLU A 298 -7.47 2.42 -5.62
C GLU A 298 -7.83 0.94 -5.55
N SER A 299 -9.14 0.63 -5.49
CA SER A 299 -9.57 -0.76 -5.49
C SER A 299 -9.30 -1.43 -6.83
N PHE A 300 -9.47 -0.69 -7.94
CA PHE A 300 -9.12 -1.19 -9.26
C PHE A 300 -7.61 -1.41 -9.40
N ALA A 301 -6.79 -0.45 -8.99
CA ALA A 301 -5.33 -0.59 -9.05
C ALA A 301 -4.84 -1.77 -8.21
N THR A 302 -5.37 -1.95 -6.99
CA THR A 302 -5.06 -3.10 -6.12
C THR A 302 -5.51 -4.42 -6.76
N TYR A 303 -6.69 -4.46 -7.36
CA TYR A 303 -7.16 -5.68 -8.03
C TYR A 303 -6.36 -6.00 -9.29
N PHE A 304 -5.94 -4.99 -10.05
CA PHE A 304 -5.12 -5.15 -11.26
C PHE A 304 -3.70 -5.61 -10.94
N ASP A 305 -3.12 -5.17 -9.81
CA ASP A 305 -1.89 -5.76 -9.28
C ASP A 305 -2.06 -7.26 -9.01
N ALA A 306 -3.15 -7.66 -8.36
CA ALA A 306 -3.46 -9.07 -8.14
C ALA A 306 -3.66 -9.84 -9.46
N LEU A 307 -4.34 -9.26 -10.47
CA LEU A 307 -4.48 -9.86 -11.79
C LEU A 307 -3.12 -10.02 -12.50
N TYR A 308 -2.21 -9.05 -12.35
CA TYR A 308 -0.86 -9.19 -12.87
C TYR A 308 -0.04 -10.24 -12.12
N THR A 309 -0.27 -10.41 -10.82
CA THR A 309 0.29 -11.53 -10.05
C THR A 309 -0.19 -12.86 -10.62
N ARG A 310 -1.47 -13.01 -11.00
CA ARG A 310 -1.99 -14.20 -11.70
C ARG A 310 -1.26 -14.46 -13.02
N GLU A 311 -1.08 -13.42 -13.84
CA GLU A 311 -0.40 -13.48 -15.14
C GLU A 311 1.08 -13.84 -15.02
N SER A 312 1.77 -13.31 -14.01
CA SER A 312 3.23 -13.41 -13.87
C SER A 312 3.69 -14.58 -13.00
N LYS A 313 2.90 -14.98 -12.00
CA LYS A 313 3.26 -15.98 -10.97
C LYS A 313 2.27 -17.14 -10.86
N GLY A 314 1.11 -17.06 -11.55
CA GLY A 314 0.11 -18.11 -11.60
C GLY A 314 -1.00 -17.98 -10.57
N GLU A 315 -1.97 -18.90 -10.70
CA GLU A 315 -3.25 -18.89 -9.97
C GLU A 315 -3.08 -19.05 -8.45
N GLU A 316 -2.14 -19.89 -7.99
CA GLU A 316 -1.92 -20.09 -6.54
C GLU A 316 -1.42 -18.83 -5.83
N GLU A 317 -0.53 -18.07 -6.47
CA GLU A 317 -0.01 -16.82 -5.92
C GLU A 317 -1.09 -15.72 -5.93
N PHE A 318 -1.89 -15.66 -6.98
CA PHE A 318 -3.05 -14.77 -7.06
C PHE A 318 -4.06 -15.01 -5.94
N ARG A 319 -4.45 -16.26 -5.71
CA ARG A 319 -5.39 -16.62 -4.64
C ARG A 319 -4.81 -16.32 -3.26
N TYR A 320 -3.52 -16.55 -3.08
CA TYR A 320 -2.85 -16.20 -1.83
C TYR A 320 -2.85 -14.68 -1.61
N GLN A 321 -2.60 -13.88 -2.64
CA GLN A 321 -2.69 -12.41 -2.55
C GLN A 321 -4.10 -11.94 -2.18
N LEU A 322 -5.14 -12.48 -2.84
CA LEU A 322 -6.53 -12.17 -2.49
C LEU A 322 -6.87 -12.52 -1.03
N LEU A 323 -6.33 -13.61 -0.51
CA LEU A 323 -6.48 -13.96 0.91
C LEU A 323 -5.81 -12.90 1.82
N GLU A 324 -4.60 -12.46 1.50
CA GLU A 324 -3.90 -11.43 2.27
C GLU A 324 -4.65 -10.09 2.20
N ASP A 325 -5.17 -9.72 1.05
CA ASP A 325 -6.02 -8.54 0.86
C ASP A 325 -7.29 -8.60 1.72
N ALA A 326 -7.99 -9.73 1.67
CA ALA A 326 -9.18 -9.94 2.50
C ALA A 326 -8.86 -9.89 4.01
N GLU A 327 -7.78 -10.55 4.47
CA GLU A 327 -7.35 -10.52 5.87
C GLU A 327 -6.96 -9.10 6.32
N THR A 328 -6.33 -8.32 5.45
CA THR A 328 -5.98 -6.92 5.71
C THR A 328 -7.23 -6.07 5.89
N TYR A 329 -8.19 -6.18 4.97
CA TYR A 329 -9.48 -5.53 5.08
C TYR A 329 -10.24 -5.96 6.35
N PHE A 330 -10.32 -7.26 6.64
CA PHE A 330 -11.00 -7.78 7.84
C PHE A 330 -10.38 -7.26 9.14
N SER A 331 -9.07 -7.06 9.16
CA SER A 331 -8.36 -6.50 10.30
C SER A 331 -8.68 -5.02 10.51
N GLU A 332 -8.81 -4.25 9.44
CA GLU A 332 -9.18 -2.83 9.49
C GLU A 332 -10.63 -2.65 9.94
N ASP A 333 -11.59 -3.32 9.27
CA ASP A 333 -13.03 -3.23 9.57
C ASP A 333 -13.37 -3.68 11.00
N ALA A 334 -12.58 -4.60 11.58
CA ALA A 334 -12.75 -5.01 12.98
C ALA A 334 -12.40 -3.90 13.99
N ARG A 335 -11.61 -2.90 13.60
CA ARG A 335 -11.23 -1.74 14.43
C ARG A 335 -12.08 -0.51 14.11
N TYR A 336 -12.34 -0.31 12.84
CA TYR A 336 -13.08 0.83 12.32
C TYR A 336 -13.87 0.40 11.09
N ARG A 337 -15.19 0.48 11.14
CA ARG A 337 -16.09 0.06 10.07
C ARG A 337 -16.62 1.27 9.29
N ARG A 338 -16.58 1.17 7.97
CA ARG A 338 -17.26 2.09 7.06
C ARG A 338 -17.66 1.39 5.74
N PRO A 339 -18.60 1.95 4.97
CA PRO A 339 -18.83 1.55 3.58
C PRO A 339 -17.59 1.79 2.70
N ILE A 340 -17.53 1.10 1.57
CA ILE A 340 -16.48 1.38 0.56
C ILE A 340 -16.67 2.80 0.01
N VAL A 341 -17.90 3.15 -0.37
CA VAL A 341 -18.28 4.50 -0.77
C VAL A 341 -18.93 5.21 0.42
N THR A 342 -18.36 6.34 0.82
CA THR A 342 -18.92 7.19 1.88
C THR A 342 -18.60 8.65 1.62
N HIS A 343 -19.55 9.53 1.95
CA HIS A 343 -19.37 10.99 1.96
C HIS A 343 -19.13 11.54 3.37
N VAL A 344 -18.96 10.65 4.35
CA VAL A 344 -18.72 11.00 5.76
C VAL A 344 -17.25 10.77 6.09
N TYR A 345 -16.47 11.83 6.01
CA TYR A 345 -15.05 11.88 6.38
C TYR A 345 -14.71 13.31 6.80
N LYS A 346 -13.64 13.47 7.57
CA LYS A 346 -13.19 14.80 7.98
C LYS A 346 -12.28 15.42 6.92
N GLU A 347 -11.28 14.64 6.48
CA GLU A 347 -10.35 14.99 5.43
C GLU A 347 -10.34 13.86 4.38
N PRO A 348 -10.16 14.14 3.09
CA PRO A 348 -10.15 13.08 2.07
C PRO A 348 -9.13 11.99 2.34
N ILE A 349 -7.97 12.30 2.94
CA ILE A 349 -6.92 11.32 3.29
C ILE A 349 -7.44 10.24 4.25
N ASP A 350 -8.46 10.50 5.05
CA ASP A 350 -9.06 9.51 5.97
C ASP A 350 -9.69 8.32 5.22
N LEU A 351 -9.98 8.49 3.92
CA LEU A 351 -10.53 7.43 3.07
C LEU A 351 -9.45 6.45 2.56
N PHE A 352 -8.17 6.82 2.60
CA PHE A 352 -7.08 6.02 2.05
C PHE A 352 -6.61 4.93 3.04
N ASP A 353 -7.49 3.97 3.29
CA ASP A 353 -7.36 2.88 4.25
C ASP A 353 -7.57 1.50 3.61
N ALA A 354 -7.58 0.44 4.40
CA ALA A 354 -7.80 -0.91 3.89
C ALA A 354 -9.23 -1.19 3.37
N HIS A 355 -10.20 -0.31 3.60
CA HIS A 355 -11.51 -0.41 2.94
C HIS A 355 -11.37 0.00 1.47
N LEU A 356 -10.63 1.09 1.21
CA LEU A 356 -10.46 1.65 -0.12
C LEU A 356 -9.61 0.74 -1.03
N TYR A 357 -8.51 0.22 -0.54
CA TYR A 357 -7.56 -0.59 -1.31
C TYR A 357 -7.99 -2.07 -1.36
N PRO A 358 -7.60 -2.94 -0.42
CA PRO A 358 -7.93 -4.36 -0.50
C PRO A 358 -9.41 -4.66 -0.31
N GLY A 359 -10.13 -3.85 0.48
CA GLY A 359 -11.56 -4.03 0.73
C GLY A 359 -12.39 -3.94 -0.55
N GLY A 360 -12.13 -2.94 -1.38
CA GLY A 360 -12.78 -2.80 -2.68
C GLY A 360 -12.25 -3.82 -3.70
N ALA A 361 -10.95 -4.14 -3.69
CA ALA A 361 -10.33 -5.10 -4.60
C ALA A 361 -10.96 -6.50 -4.49
N VAL A 362 -11.17 -7.00 -3.26
CA VAL A 362 -11.83 -8.32 -3.07
C VAL A 362 -13.31 -8.30 -3.47
N ARG A 363 -13.97 -7.13 -3.43
CA ARG A 363 -15.34 -6.97 -3.95
C ARG A 363 -15.38 -6.95 -5.47
N LEU A 364 -14.40 -6.34 -6.13
CA LEU A 364 -14.25 -6.42 -7.59
C LEU A 364 -14.00 -7.86 -8.04
N HIS A 365 -13.20 -8.62 -7.28
CA HIS A 365 -13.01 -10.04 -7.54
C HIS A 365 -14.32 -10.80 -7.42
N TYR A 366 -15.11 -10.55 -6.37
CA TYR A 366 -16.42 -11.17 -6.21
C TYR A 366 -17.39 -10.77 -7.33
N LEU A 367 -17.44 -9.50 -7.70
CA LEU A 367 -18.27 -9.02 -8.81
C LEU A 367 -17.92 -9.73 -10.12
N LYS A 368 -16.60 -9.85 -10.41
CA LYS A 368 -16.12 -10.62 -11.58
C LYS A 368 -16.58 -12.07 -11.54
N SER A 369 -16.58 -12.72 -10.38
CA SER A 369 -17.01 -14.13 -10.26
C SER A 369 -18.49 -14.32 -10.52
N LEU A 370 -19.34 -13.34 -10.17
CA LEU A 370 -20.78 -13.36 -10.37
C LEU A 370 -21.20 -13.19 -11.84
N VAL A 371 -20.45 -12.40 -12.61
CA VAL A 371 -20.77 -12.13 -14.02
C VAL A 371 -19.91 -12.95 -14.98
N GLY A 372 -18.81 -13.50 -14.50
CA GLY A 372 -17.80 -14.18 -15.30
C GLY A 372 -16.79 -13.22 -15.93
N GLU A 373 -15.55 -13.70 -16.09
CA GLU A 373 -14.44 -12.86 -16.57
C GLU A 373 -14.69 -12.23 -17.95
N PRO A 374 -15.31 -12.90 -18.95
CA PRO A 374 -15.58 -12.26 -20.24
C PRO A 374 -16.49 -11.03 -20.15
N LEU A 375 -17.61 -11.13 -19.41
CA LEU A 375 -18.53 -10.00 -19.22
C LEU A 375 -17.89 -8.89 -18.37
N PHE A 376 -17.13 -9.24 -17.34
CA PHE A 376 -16.42 -8.26 -16.54
C PHE A 376 -15.43 -7.45 -17.41
N ARG A 377 -14.64 -8.10 -18.25
CA ARG A 377 -13.73 -7.41 -19.19
C ARG A 377 -14.49 -6.52 -20.19
N GLN A 378 -15.62 -6.99 -20.71
CA GLN A 378 -16.48 -6.21 -21.59
C GLN A 378 -17.04 -4.98 -20.89
N THR A 379 -17.45 -5.10 -19.62
CA THR A 379 -17.90 -3.98 -18.78
C THR A 379 -16.80 -2.94 -18.64
N LEU A 380 -15.56 -3.37 -18.34
CA LEU A 380 -14.42 -2.44 -18.19
C LEU A 380 -14.11 -1.72 -19.51
N THR A 381 -14.15 -2.45 -20.64
CA THR A 381 -13.94 -1.84 -21.97
C THR A 381 -14.99 -0.77 -22.25
N LEU A 382 -16.27 -1.06 -21.95
CA LEU A 382 -17.37 -0.13 -22.13
C LEU A 382 -17.24 1.10 -21.22
N PHE A 383 -16.91 0.87 -19.93
CA PHE A 383 -16.74 1.91 -18.92
C PHE A 383 -15.63 2.90 -19.32
N LEU A 384 -14.46 2.40 -19.69
CA LEU A 384 -13.31 3.22 -20.12
C LEU A 384 -13.61 4.01 -21.40
N LYS A 385 -14.22 3.38 -22.42
CA LYS A 385 -14.57 4.06 -23.66
C LYS A 385 -15.66 5.13 -23.52
N ARG A 386 -16.66 4.86 -22.65
CA ARG A 386 -17.77 5.77 -22.43
C ARG A 386 -17.38 7.03 -21.67
N HIS A 387 -16.47 6.86 -20.71
CA HIS A 387 -16.06 7.92 -19.80
C HIS A 387 -14.63 8.39 -20.01
N GLU A 388 -14.08 8.14 -21.19
CA GLU A 388 -12.72 8.52 -21.58
C GLU A 388 -12.42 9.99 -21.25
N TYR A 389 -11.39 10.23 -20.42
CA TYR A 389 -10.98 11.55 -19.91
C TYR A 389 -12.06 12.29 -19.11
N GLY A 390 -13.15 11.60 -18.75
CA GLY A 390 -14.26 12.13 -18.00
C GLY A 390 -14.16 11.93 -16.50
N LEU A 391 -15.23 12.35 -15.83
CA LEU A 391 -15.45 12.16 -14.40
C LEU A 391 -16.51 11.09 -14.19
N VAL A 392 -16.27 10.22 -13.21
CA VAL A 392 -17.12 9.07 -12.92
C VAL A 392 -17.53 8.98 -11.46
N GLU A 393 -18.67 8.34 -11.24
CA GLU A 393 -19.17 7.92 -9.94
C GLU A 393 -19.44 6.41 -9.97
N THR A 394 -19.66 5.80 -8.83
CA THR A 394 -19.99 4.38 -8.72
C THR A 394 -21.14 3.95 -9.63
N VAL A 395 -22.16 4.79 -9.77
CA VAL A 395 -23.33 4.53 -10.63
C VAL A 395 -22.96 4.37 -12.11
N ASP A 396 -21.92 5.02 -12.58
CA ASP A 396 -21.49 4.93 -13.99
C ASP A 396 -20.91 3.54 -14.30
N LEU A 397 -20.15 2.95 -13.34
CA LEU A 397 -19.70 1.56 -13.43
C LEU A 397 -20.90 0.59 -13.39
N VAL A 398 -21.87 0.82 -12.50
CA VAL A 398 -23.08 -0.01 -12.38
C VAL A 398 -23.87 -0.03 -13.67
N ARG A 399 -24.09 1.12 -14.29
CA ARG A 399 -24.79 1.22 -15.60
C ARG A 399 -24.09 0.43 -16.70
N CYS A 400 -22.77 0.50 -16.77
CA CYS A 400 -22.00 -0.29 -17.73
C CYS A 400 -22.12 -1.79 -17.46
N LEU A 401 -22.11 -2.18 -16.18
CA LEU A 401 -22.26 -3.57 -15.75
C LEU A 401 -23.67 -4.13 -16.09
N GLU A 402 -24.71 -3.37 -15.81
CA GLU A 402 -26.09 -3.73 -16.10
C GLU A 402 -26.36 -3.85 -17.61
N GLU A 403 -25.80 -2.91 -18.39
CA GLU A 403 -25.90 -2.94 -19.85
C GLU A 403 -25.23 -4.16 -20.47
N THR A 404 -24.03 -4.52 -19.98
CA THR A 404 -23.30 -5.65 -20.53
C THR A 404 -23.84 -7.01 -20.08
N SER A 405 -24.37 -7.10 -18.85
CA SER A 405 -24.85 -8.35 -18.26
C SER A 405 -26.34 -8.61 -18.43
N GLY A 406 -27.14 -7.55 -18.67
CA GLY A 406 -28.60 -7.63 -18.68
C GLY A 406 -29.20 -7.89 -17.30
N ARG A 407 -28.48 -7.67 -16.21
CA ARG A 407 -28.87 -7.95 -14.81
C ARG A 407 -28.85 -6.69 -14.00
N ASN A 408 -29.75 -6.58 -13.00
CA ASN A 408 -29.73 -5.49 -12.01
C ASN A 408 -28.75 -5.81 -10.88
N PHE A 409 -27.99 -4.78 -10.43
CA PHE A 409 -26.98 -4.90 -9.39
C PHE A 409 -27.24 -3.98 -8.18
N ASP A 410 -28.40 -3.31 -8.09
CA ASP A 410 -28.68 -2.37 -7.00
C ASP A 410 -28.55 -3.03 -5.61
N GLU A 411 -29.16 -4.22 -5.43
CA GLU A 411 -29.08 -4.95 -4.16
C GLU A 411 -27.65 -5.37 -3.83
N TRP A 412 -26.85 -5.77 -4.84
CA TRP A 412 -25.46 -6.13 -4.64
C TRP A 412 -24.63 -4.90 -4.23
N MET A 413 -24.81 -3.77 -4.92
CA MET A 413 -24.11 -2.52 -4.61
C MET A 413 -24.47 -2.01 -3.21
N ASP A 414 -25.76 -2.03 -2.84
CA ASP A 414 -26.20 -1.68 -1.50
C ASP A 414 -25.49 -2.54 -0.44
N GLN A 415 -25.47 -3.86 -0.65
CA GLN A 415 -24.90 -4.80 0.31
C GLN A 415 -23.37 -4.71 0.42
N TRP A 416 -22.65 -4.47 -0.68
CA TRP A 416 -21.20 -4.64 -0.74
C TRP A 416 -20.41 -3.33 -0.85
N ILE A 417 -21.03 -2.28 -1.38
CA ILE A 417 -20.34 -1.01 -1.64
C ILE A 417 -20.84 0.11 -0.73
N PHE A 418 -22.18 0.23 -0.57
CA PHE A 418 -22.80 1.32 0.20
C PHE A 418 -23.08 0.96 1.66
N ARG A 419 -22.93 -0.29 2.05
CA ARG A 419 -23.05 -0.76 3.42
C ARG A 419 -21.70 -1.27 3.92
N GLY A 420 -21.33 -0.97 5.18
CA GLY A 420 -20.10 -1.44 5.82
C GLY A 420 -20.18 -2.89 6.27
N GLY A 421 -19.00 -3.49 6.43
CA GLY A 421 -18.85 -4.83 6.97
C GLY A 421 -18.74 -5.93 5.90
N TYR A 422 -18.68 -7.16 6.39
CA TYR A 422 -18.51 -8.37 5.59
C TYR A 422 -19.10 -9.59 6.34
N PRO A 423 -19.44 -10.68 5.65
CA PRO A 423 -19.97 -11.87 6.30
C PRO A 423 -18.89 -12.60 7.11
N ILE A 424 -19.24 -12.91 8.36
CA ILE A 424 -18.44 -13.75 9.26
C ILE A 424 -19.25 -15.00 9.55
N ILE A 425 -18.72 -16.18 9.20
CA ILE A 425 -19.47 -17.41 9.27
C ILE A 425 -18.80 -18.49 10.14
N GLU A 426 -19.64 -19.26 10.81
CA GLU A 426 -19.31 -20.57 11.37
C GLU A 426 -19.88 -21.66 10.48
N VAL A 427 -19.12 -22.73 10.25
CA VAL A 427 -19.50 -23.83 9.37
C VAL A 427 -19.43 -25.14 10.14
N GLY A 428 -20.55 -25.85 10.20
CA GLY A 428 -20.64 -27.20 10.74
C GLY A 428 -20.81 -28.25 9.65
N TYR A 429 -20.19 -29.43 9.81
CA TYR A 429 -20.31 -30.55 8.91
C TYR A 429 -20.67 -31.83 9.64
N GLN A 430 -21.63 -32.58 9.09
CA GLN A 430 -22.05 -33.89 9.57
C GLN A 430 -22.12 -34.88 8.42
N TRP A 431 -21.79 -36.15 8.71
CA TRP A 431 -21.87 -37.22 7.74
C TRP A 431 -22.76 -38.36 8.26
N GLY A 432 -23.83 -38.64 7.54
CA GLY A 432 -24.73 -39.80 7.79
C GLY A 432 -24.28 -41.01 6.98
N ALA A 433 -23.56 -41.94 7.59
CA ALA A 433 -22.98 -43.10 6.92
C ALA A 433 -24.02 -44.05 6.35
N ALA A 434 -25.19 -44.24 6.99
CA ALA A 434 -26.25 -45.11 6.51
C ALA A 434 -27.03 -44.55 5.33
N SER A 435 -27.11 -43.20 5.24
CA SER A 435 -27.90 -42.48 4.22
C SER A 435 -27.05 -41.87 3.10
N ASN A 436 -25.72 -41.87 3.22
CA ASN A 436 -24.80 -41.14 2.35
C ASN A 436 -25.16 -39.63 2.26
N ILE A 437 -25.65 -39.06 3.36
CA ILE A 437 -26.02 -37.63 3.40
C ILE A 437 -24.91 -36.81 4.10
N ALA A 438 -24.44 -35.79 3.42
CA ALA A 438 -23.62 -34.71 4.03
C ALA A 438 -24.53 -33.57 4.46
N GLY A 439 -24.49 -33.21 5.75
CA GLY A 439 -25.15 -32.03 6.30
C GLY A 439 -24.15 -30.89 6.46
N ILE A 440 -24.49 -29.69 5.97
CA ILE A 440 -23.73 -28.46 6.20
C ILE A 440 -24.64 -27.47 6.90
N THR A 441 -24.15 -26.91 8.02
CA THR A 441 -24.79 -25.80 8.71
C THR A 441 -23.92 -24.57 8.54
N VAL A 442 -24.49 -23.48 8.09
CA VAL A 442 -23.82 -22.18 7.98
C VAL A 442 -24.53 -21.19 8.89
N LYS A 443 -23.75 -20.49 9.72
CA LYS A 443 -24.28 -19.49 10.64
C LYS A 443 -23.52 -18.18 10.46
N GLN A 444 -24.25 -17.11 10.15
CA GLN A 444 -23.72 -15.74 10.11
C GLN A 444 -23.66 -15.18 11.53
N ILE A 445 -22.49 -14.68 11.94
CA ILE A 445 -22.24 -14.21 13.32
C ILE A 445 -21.70 -12.78 13.41
N GLN A 446 -21.58 -12.05 12.29
CA GLN A 446 -21.19 -10.66 12.30
C GLN A 446 -22.21 -9.80 13.08
N LYS A 447 -21.71 -8.74 13.69
CA LYS A 447 -22.54 -7.81 14.47
C LYS A 447 -22.82 -6.57 13.65
N ALA A 448 -24.02 -6.05 13.73
CA ALA A 448 -24.36 -4.71 13.28
C ALA A 448 -23.75 -3.65 14.23
N GLU A 449 -23.60 -2.43 13.79
CA GLU A 449 -23.13 -1.31 14.62
C GLU A 449 -24.14 -1.00 15.73
N LYS A 450 -25.42 -1.00 15.40
CA LYS A 450 -26.50 -0.85 16.38
C LYS A 450 -26.97 -2.22 16.85
N LYS A 451 -27.12 -2.38 18.16
CA LYS A 451 -27.52 -3.66 18.78
C LYS A 451 -28.89 -4.18 18.33
N GLU A 452 -29.75 -3.29 17.87
CA GLU A 452 -31.15 -3.57 17.51
C GLU A 452 -31.28 -3.98 16.02
N GLU A 453 -30.21 -3.86 15.23
CA GLU A 453 -30.19 -4.19 13.81
C GLU A 453 -29.50 -5.54 13.59
N GLU A 454 -29.97 -6.31 12.61
CA GLU A 454 -29.26 -7.51 12.14
C GLU A 454 -28.50 -7.16 10.85
N LEU A 455 -27.19 -7.42 10.86
CA LEU A 455 -26.38 -7.31 9.64
C LEU A 455 -26.29 -8.69 8.99
N LEU A 456 -27.14 -8.96 8.02
CA LEU A 456 -27.14 -10.20 7.23
C LEU A 456 -26.72 -9.93 5.80
N PHE A 457 -26.07 -10.92 5.20
CA PHE A 457 -25.65 -10.92 3.81
C PHE A 457 -26.35 -12.04 3.04
N LYS A 458 -26.80 -11.75 1.84
CA LYS A 458 -27.25 -12.75 0.88
C LYS A 458 -26.04 -13.27 0.12
N LEU A 459 -25.76 -14.57 0.24
CA LEU A 459 -24.54 -15.19 -0.22
C LEU A 459 -24.84 -16.46 -1.02
N PRO A 460 -24.69 -16.48 -2.33
CA PRO A 460 -24.61 -17.71 -3.09
C PRO A 460 -23.18 -18.26 -3.00
N LEU A 461 -22.93 -19.18 -2.06
CA LEU A 461 -21.63 -19.79 -1.89
C LEU A 461 -21.57 -21.18 -2.52
N LYS A 462 -20.49 -21.48 -3.23
CA LYS A 462 -20.23 -22.83 -3.73
C LYS A 462 -19.73 -23.72 -2.60
N VAL A 463 -20.15 -24.98 -2.59
CA VAL A 463 -19.56 -26.04 -1.78
C VAL A 463 -19.08 -27.17 -2.70
N GLU A 464 -17.90 -27.69 -2.44
CA GLU A 464 -17.33 -28.78 -3.22
C GLU A 464 -16.84 -29.90 -2.29
N PHE A 465 -17.31 -31.12 -2.56
CA PHE A 465 -16.93 -32.34 -1.85
C PHE A 465 -15.91 -33.12 -2.67
N TYR A 466 -14.75 -33.40 -2.09
CA TYR A 466 -13.62 -34.05 -2.76
C TYR A 466 -13.48 -35.52 -2.41
N TYR A 467 -13.20 -36.34 -3.40
CA TYR A 467 -12.97 -37.76 -3.28
C TYR A 467 -11.55 -38.13 -3.71
N SER A 468 -11.22 -39.43 -3.66
CA SER A 468 -9.96 -39.93 -4.21
C SER A 468 -9.82 -39.66 -5.71
N ARG A 469 -10.97 -39.63 -6.42
CA ARG A 469 -11.08 -39.27 -7.87
C ARG A 469 -12.30 -38.37 -8.05
N GLY A 470 -12.07 -37.15 -8.52
CA GLY A 470 -13.12 -36.16 -8.81
C GLY A 470 -13.75 -35.51 -7.57
N SER A 471 -14.72 -34.68 -7.83
CA SER A 471 -15.46 -33.90 -6.83
C SER A 471 -16.92 -33.71 -7.24
N GLU A 472 -17.77 -33.28 -6.32
CA GLU A 472 -19.15 -32.84 -6.56
C GLU A 472 -19.33 -31.43 -6.03
N LYS A 473 -19.92 -30.53 -6.88
CA LYS A 473 -20.15 -29.13 -6.56
C LYS A 473 -21.62 -28.81 -6.42
N PHE A 474 -21.96 -27.96 -5.45
CA PHE A 474 -23.31 -27.44 -5.23
C PHE A 474 -23.23 -25.96 -4.88
N VAL A 475 -24.38 -25.26 -4.96
CA VAL A 475 -24.50 -23.85 -4.54
C VAL A 475 -25.40 -23.80 -3.32
N LEU A 476 -24.97 -23.05 -2.31
CA LEU A 476 -25.72 -22.75 -1.10
C LEU A 476 -26.27 -21.32 -1.21
N GLU A 477 -27.59 -21.18 -1.17
CA GLU A 477 -28.25 -19.87 -1.10
C GLU A 477 -28.42 -19.46 0.37
N ILE A 478 -27.45 -18.73 0.91
CA ILE A 478 -27.47 -18.28 2.31
C ILE A 478 -28.14 -16.91 2.38
N LYS A 479 -29.25 -16.80 3.11
CA LYS A 479 -30.07 -15.57 3.25
C LYS A 479 -30.36 -15.24 4.71
N ASN A 480 -30.35 -16.25 5.57
CA ASN A 480 -30.74 -16.15 6.95
C ASN A 480 -29.52 -16.23 7.90
N LYS A 481 -29.76 -15.98 9.17
CA LYS A 481 -28.74 -16.06 10.23
C LYS A 481 -28.15 -17.46 10.40
N GLU A 482 -28.96 -18.49 10.25
CA GLU A 482 -28.56 -19.90 10.27
C GLU A 482 -29.34 -20.68 9.21
N GLU A 483 -28.62 -21.47 8.42
CA GLU A 483 -29.22 -22.34 7.41
C GLU A 483 -28.54 -23.70 7.40
N LYS A 484 -29.33 -24.72 7.05
CA LYS A 484 -28.91 -26.12 7.01
C LYS A 484 -29.18 -26.69 5.63
N PHE A 485 -28.17 -27.30 5.04
CA PHE A 485 -28.20 -27.92 3.73
C PHE A 485 -27.89 -29.39 3.84
N SER A 486 -28.53 -30.22 3.02
CA SER A 486 -28.33 -31.66 2.98
C SER A 486 -28.05 -32.11 1.56
N PHE A 487 -27.01 -32.93 1.36
CA PHE A 487 -26.55 -33.40 0.07
C PHE A 487 -26.44 -34.92 0.08
N HIS A 488 -27.15 -35.59 -0.80
CA HIS A 488 -26.95 -37.02 -1.06
C HIS A 488 -25.72 -37.20 -1.95
N LEU A 489 -24.64 -37.77 -1.38
CA LEU A 489 -23.36 -37.93 -2.07
C LEU A 489 -23.13 -39.39 -2.44
N LYS A 490 -22.31 -39.63 -3.46
CA LYS A 490 -21.97 -41.00 -3.92
C LYS A 490 -21.20 -41.82 -2.84
N SER A 491 -20.46 -41.17 -1.96
CA SER A 491 -19.69 -41.76 -0.86
C SER A 491 -19.22 -40.72 0.10
N LYS A 492 -18.64 -41.15 1.25
CA LYS A 492 -18.02 -40.23 2.20
C LYS A 492 -16.87 -39.44 1.56
N PRO A 493 -16.92 -38.11 1.53
CA PRO A 493 -15.82 -37.30 1.00
C PRO A 493 -14.56 -37.35 1.87
N LEU A 494 -13.40 -37.18 1.26
CA LEU A 494 -12.13 -37.03 1.96
C LEU A 494 -12.06 -35.69 2.72
N PHE A 495 -12.55 -34.63 2.09
CA PHE A 495 -12.74 -33.30 2.65
C PHE A 495 -13.74 -32.54 1.80
N PHE A 496 -14.14 -31.37 2.25
CA PHE A 496 -14.95 -30.42 1.50
C PHE A 496 -14.43 -29.02 1.64
N ARG A 497 -14.80 -28.14 0.72
CA ARG A 497 -14.53 -26.71 0.76
C ARG A 497 -15.80 -25.92 0.56
N LEU A 498 -15.94 -24.86 1.36
CA LEU A 498 -16.93 -23.81 1.11
C LEU A 498 -16.20 -22.65 0.44
N ASP A 499 -16.76 -22.12 -0.65
CA ASP A 499 -16.12 -21.15 -1.53
C ASP A 499 -14.74 -21.64 -2.02
N PRO A 500 -14.70 -22.76 -2.80
CA PRO A 500 -13.44 -23.39 -3.20
C PRO A 500 -12.57 -22.50 -4.10
N ASP A 501 -13.21 -21.60 -4.84
CA ASP A 501 -12.52 -20.70 -5.77
C ASP A 501 -12.14 -19.36 -5.13
N TYR A 502 -12.46 -19.16 -3.82
CA TYR A 502 -12.24 -17.95 -3.05
C TYR A 502 -12.81 -16.69 -3.75
N GLU A 503 -14.05 -16.81 -4.18
CA GLU A 503 -14.72 -15.75 -4.94
C GLU A 503 -15.31 -14.65 -4.05
N CYS A 504 -15.80 -15.03 -2.87
CA CYS A 504 -16.53 -14.13 -1.98
C CYS A 504 -15.66 -13.68 -0.79
N PRO A 505 -15.67 -12.39 -0.40
CA PRO A 505 -14.94 -11.91 0.78
C PRO A 505 -15.63 -12.32 2.09
N VAL A 506 -15.60 -13.61 2.41
CA VAL A 506 -16.21 -14.23 3.59
C VAL A 506 -15.13 -14.66 4.58
N LYS A 507 -15.27 -14.25 5.84
CA LYS A 507 -14.40 -14.72 6.92
C LYS A 507 -14.99 -15.97 7.60
N LYS A 508 -14.32 -17.10 7.42
CA LYS A 508 -14.65 -18.34 8.10
C LYS A 508 -13.90 -18.40 9.44
N VAL A 509 -14.61 -18.32 10.56
CA VAL A 509 -13.96 -18.25 11.89
C VAL A 509 -13.94 -19.58 12.61
N LYS A 510 -14.83 -20.51 12.21
CA LYS A 510 -14.91 -21.84 12.80
C LYS A 510 -15.34 -22.86 11.75
N LEU A 511 -14.59 -23.94 11.68
CA LEU A 511 -14.91 -25.09 10.85
C LEU A 511 -15.02 -26.33 11.75
N GLU A 512 -16.26 -26.74 12.06
CA GLU A 512 -16.54 -27.88 12.91
C GLU A 512 -16.52 -29.20 12.10
N VAL A 513 -15.32 -29.75 11.96
CA VAL A 513 -15.07 -30.97 11.22
C VAL A 513 -14.13 -31.90 11.98
N SER A 514 -14.11 -33.18 11.62
CA SER A 514 -13.16 -34.11 12.21
C SER A 514 -11.72 -33.79 11.80
N ARG A 515 -10.77 -34.00 12.69
CA ARG A 515 -9.34 -33.78 12.41
C ARG A 515 -8.82 -34.61 11.23
N SER A 516 -9.38 -35.79 11.01
CA SER A 516 -9.02 -36.61 9.85
C SER A 516 -9.34 -35.94 8.53
N LEU A 517 -10.46 -35.22 8.43
CA LEU A 517 -10.79 -34.42 7.24
C LEU A 517 -9.78 -33.28 7.05
N LEU A 518 -9.42 -32.55 8.11
CA LEU A 518 -8.42 -31.49 8.04
C LEU A 518 -7.03 -32.02 7.61
N HIS A 519 -6.62 -33.20 8.11
CA HIS A 519 -5.38 -33.83 7.68
C HIS A 519 -5.38 -34.22 6.21
N GLU A 520 -6.50 -34.74 5.69
CA GLU A 520 -6.62 -35.09 4.28
C GLU A 520 -6.66 -33.83 3.41
N GLN A 521 -7.38 -32.79 3.83
CA GLN A 521 -7.40 -31.50 3.15
C GLN A 521 -6.00 -30.89 3.09
N LEU A 522 -5.28 -30.78 4.21
CA LEU A 522 -3.92 -30.22 4.23
C LEU A 522 -2.95 -30.96 3.29
N LYS A 523 -3.09 -32.30 3.17
CA LYS A 523 -2.20 -33.11 2.34
C LYS A 523 -2.56 -33.12 0.87
N ARG A 524 -3.85 -32.97 0.50
CA ARG A 524 -4.36 -33.27 -0.84
C ARG A 524 -5.01 -32.13 -1.55
N ASP A 525 -5.41 -31.08 -0.83
CA ASP A 525 -6.01 -29.92 -1.47
C ASP A 525 -4.98 -29.23 -2.38
N LYS A 526 -5.34 -29.06 -3.64
CA LYS A 526 -4.50 -28.38 -4.63
C LYS A 526 -4.46 -26.87 -4.40
N ASP A 527 -5.51 -26.33 -3.77
CA ASP A 527 -5.63 -24.91 -3.53
C ASP A 527 -4.91 -24.47 -2.25
N PRO A 528 -4.08 -23.42 -2.28
CA PRO A 528 -3.36 -22.93 -1.10
C PRO A 528 -4.29 -22.51 0.03
N ILE A 529 -5.46 -21.92 -0.29
CA ILE A 529 -6.41 -21.43 0.71
C ILE A 529 -7.00 -22.59 1.51
N GLY A 530 -7.40 -23.67 0.87
CA GLY A 530 -7.91 -24.85 1.59
C GLY A 530 -6.87 -25.48 2.51
N ARG A 531 -5.60 -25.50 2.09
CA ARG A 531 -4.50 -25.94 2.97
C ARG A 531 -4.32 -25.01 4.16
N ILE A 532 -4.43 -23.67 3.95
CA ILE A 532 -4.35 -22.66 5.04
C ILE A 532 -5.52 -22.79 6.01
N GLU A 533 -6.75 -22.98 5.52
CA GLU A 533 -7.95 -23.24 6.36
C GLU A 533 -7.76 -24.45 7.28
N SER A 534 -7.19 -25.52 6.75
CA SER A 534 -6.85 -26.71 7.54
C SER A 534 -5.82 -26.40 8.63
N VAL A 535 -4.76 -25.66 8.29
CA VAL A 535 -3.73 -25.24 9.27
C VAL A 535 -4.37 -24.42 10.38
N GLN A 536 -5.18 -23.42 10.04
CA GLN A 536 -5.86 -22.55 11.02
C GLN A 536 -6.77 -23.35 11.96
N SER A 537 -7.49 -24.35 11.41
CA SER A 537 -8.42 -25.20 12.17
C SER A 537 -7.71 -26.22 13.06
N LEU A 538 -6.45 -26.58 12.78
CA LEU A 538 -5.65 -27.51 13.58
C LEU A 538 -4.95 -26.85 14.78
N VAL A 539 -4.75 -25.51 14.78
CA VAL A 539 -4.04 -24.77 15.83
C VAL A 539 -4.76 -24.83 17.19
N PRO A 540 -6.11 -24.67 17.29
CA PRO A 540 -6.79 -24.76 18.56
C PRO A 540 -6.73 -26.18 19.13
N LYS A 541 -6.17 -26.32 20.35
CA LYS A 541 -6.03 -27.61 21.07
C LYS A 541 -5.35 -28.73 20.23
N PRO A 542 -4.12 -28.49 19.71
CA PRO A 542 -3.46 -29.41 18.79
C PRO A 542 -3.11 -30.75 19.50
N SER A 543 -3.28 -31.86 18.78
CA SER A 543 -2.77 -33.17 19.18
C SER A 543 -1.34 -33.40 18.66
N LEU A 544 -0.64 -34.35 19.19
CA LEU A 544 0.68 -34.77 18.70
C LEU A 544 0.62 -35.23 17.24
N SER A 545 -0.51 -35.82 16.81
CA SER A 545 -0.73 -36.19 15.40
C SER A 545 -0.78 -34.97 14.50
N ASP A 546 -1.42 -33.88 14.94
CA ASP A 546 -1.51 -32.65 14.17
C ASP A 546 -0.10 -32.01 13.98
N ILE A 547 0.70 -31.98 15.05
CA ILE A 547 2.07 -31.45 15.00
C ILE A 547 2.93 -32.25 14.01
N LYS A 548 2.79 -33.58 14.03
CA LYS A 548 3.50 -34.46 13.08
C LYS A 548 3.06 -34.20 11.63
N VAL A 549 1.76 -34.07 11.37
CA VAL A 549 1.24 -33.80 10.04
C VAL A 549 1.69 -32.42 9.56
N LEU A 550 1.55 -31.37 10.38
CA LEU A 550 2.04 -30.02 10.07
C LEU A 550 3.54 -30.03 9.73
N SER A 551 4.36 -30.69 10.55
CA SER A 551 5.81 -30.77 10.33
C SER A 551 6.19 -31.52 9.03
N GLN A 552 5.41 -32.58 8.68
CA GLN A 552 5.62 -33.31 7.44
C GLN A 552 5.21 -32.49 6.21
N CYS A 553 4.09 -31.76 6.30
CA CYS A 553 3.61 -30.90 5.23
C CYS A 553 4.54 -29.71 5.03
N LEU A 554 5.03 -29.03 6.09
CA LEU A 554 6.00 -27.94 5.98
C LEU A 554 7.20 -28.28 5.11
N LYS A 555 7.73 -29.49 5.27
CA LYS A 555 8.92 -29.94 4.51
C LYS A 555 8.68 -30.10 3.00
N LYS A 556 7.42 -30.31 2.59
CA LYS A 556 7.03 -30.64 1.22
C LYS A 556 6.18 -29.56 0.54
N GLU A 557 5.76 -28.54 1.28
CA GLU A 557 4.86 -27.50 0.80
C GLU A 557 5.51 -26.65 -0.29
N PRO A 558 4.95 -26.65 -1.50
CA PRO A 558 5.52 -25.89 -2.62
C PRO A 558 5.21 -24.41 -2.56
N GLN A 559 4.05 -24.02 -1.99
CA GLN A 559 3.62 -22.62 -1.95
C GLN A 559 4.11 -21.96 -0.65
N TRP A 560 4.93 -20.93 -0.78
CA TRP A 560 5.64 -20.28 0.32
C TRP A 560 4.72 -19.69 1.40
N GLY A 561 3.56 -19.16 1.02
CA GLY A 561 2.60 -18.59 1.95
C GLY A 561 1.96 -19.65 2.84
N VAL A 562 1.60 -20.82 2.28
CA VAL A 562 1.10 -21.99 3.04
C VAL A 562 2.20 -22.49 3.98
N ALA A 563 3.44 -22.60 3.51
CA ALA A 563 4.58 -22.99 4.35
C ALA A 563 4.76 -22.04 5.54
N ASN A 564 4.62 -20.74 5.31
CA ASN A 564 4.70 -19.72 6.37
C ASN A 564 3.55 -19.84 7.37
N ARG A 565 2.32 -20.16 6.92
CA ARG A 565 1.18 -20.40 7.82
C ARG A 565 1.41 -21.66 8.67
N ILE A 566 1.94 -22.73 8.08
CA ILE A 566 2.32 -23.95 8.82
C ILE A 566 3.44 -23.64 9.83
N ALA A 567 4.47 -22.92 9.44
CA ALA A 567 5.57 -22.57 10.33
C ALA A 567 5.06 -21.72 11.52
N ARG A 568 4.23 -20.70 11.25
CA ARG A 568 3.58 -19.87 12.29
C ARG A 568 2.72 -20.72 13.22
N ALA A 569 1.96 -21.68 12.69
CA ALA A 569 1.15 -22.61 13.49
C ALA A 569 2.03 -23.43 14.43
N LEU A 570 3.12 -24.02 13.94
CA LEU A 570 4.08 -24.77 14.76
C LEU A 570 4.73 -23.89 15.84
N GLY A 571 5.10 -22.63 15.49
CA GLY A 571 5.62 -21.67 16.47
C GLY A 571 4.64 -21.39 17.61
N LYS A 572 3.36 -21.12 17.27
CA LYS A 572 2.29 -20.90 18.26
C LYS A 572 1.97 -22.13 19.13
N ILE A 573 2.04 -23.31 18.54
CA ILE A 573 1.82 -24.57 19.26
C ILE A 573 2.94 -24.81 20.27
N GLY A 574 4.18 -24.51 19.90
CA GLY A 574 5.35 -24.69 20.78
C GLY A 574 5.73 -26.15 21.06
N GLY A 575 6.62 -26.33 22.03
CA GLY A 575 7.10 -27.63 22.48
C GLY A 575 8.16 -28.26 21.53
N ASP A 576 8.79 -29.31 22.01
CA ASP A 576 9.98 -29.93 21.36
C ASP A 576 9.69 -30.47 19.95
N PHE A 577 8.53 -31.09 19.77
CA PHE A 577 8.17 -31.66 18.47
C PHE A 577 7.95 -30.58 17.39
N ALA A 578 7.32 -29.45 17.73
CA ALA A 578 7.11 -28.34 16.84
C ALA A 578 8.44 -27.63 16.52
N ARG A 579 9.26 -27.34 17.55
CA ARG A 579 10.62 -26.81 17.39
C ARG A 579 11.45 -27.66 16.44
N ASP A 580 11.51 -28.99 16.68
CA ASP A 580 12.33 -29.89 15.88
C ASP A 580 11.79 -30.04 14.44
N GLY A 581 10.47 -29.91 14.26
CA GLY A 581 9.83 -29.83 12.95
C GLY A 581 10.32 -28.61 12.15
N LEU A 582 10.33 -27.43 12.78
CA LEU A 582 10.84 -26.19 12.20
C LEU A 582 12.34 -26.26 11.87
N LEU A 583 13.15 -26.75 12.82
CA LEU A 583 14.61 -26.88 12.62
C LEU A 583 14.97 -27.83 11.48
N LYS A 584 14.18 -28.86 11.20
CA LYS A 584 14.36 -29.78 10.06
C LYS A 584 14.04 -29.12 8.70
N ALA A 585 13.22 -28.07 8.69
CA ALA A 585 12.78 -27.38 7.47
C ALA A 585 13.55 -26.07 7.20
N VAL A 586 14.45 -25.65 8.09
CA VAL A 586 15.13 -24.35 8.08
C VAL A 586 16.01 -24.09 6.83
N ASN A 587 16.42 -25.15 6.14
CA ASN A 587 17.24 -25.08 4.92
C ASN A 587 16.38 -25.12 3.63
N SER A 588 15.13 -24.67 3.67
CA SER A 588 14.29 -24.55 2.47
C SER A 588 15.04 -23.76 1.38
N PRO A 589 14.96 -24.17 0.10
CA PRO A 589 15.57 -23.42 -1.01
C PRO A 589 14.94 -22.04 -1.18
N ASP A 590 13.66 -21.88 -0.86
CA ASP A 590 12.91 -20.63 -0.94
C ASP A 590 13.22 -19.72 0.26
N ALA A 591 13.71 -18.50 -0.01
CA ALA A 591 14.04 -17.53 1.02
C ALA A 591 12.79 -17.04 1.80
N LYS A 592 11.63 -16.92 1.14
CA LYS A 592 10.38 -16.54 1.80
C LYS A 592 9.94 -17.58 2.82
N VAL A 593 10.10 -18.88 2.50
CA VAL A 593 9.84 -19.97 3.44
C VAL A 593 10.80 -19.93 4.62
N ARG A 594 12.10 -19.69 4.36
CA ARG A 594 13.09 -19.55 5.45
C ARG A 594 12.76 -18.39 6.39
N VAL A 595 12.30 -17.25 5.85
CA VAL A 595 11.82 -16.11 6.68
C VAL A 595 10.73 -16.57 7.64
N GLY A 596 9.69 -17.25 7.15
CA GLY A 596 8.57 -17.72 7.98
C GLY A 596 9.01 -18.73 9.07
N ILE A 597 9.90 -19.67 8.74
CA ILE A 597 10.44 -20.63 9.68
C ILE A 597 11.28 -19.94 10.76
N VAL A 598 12.17 -19.04 10.37
CA VAL A 598 13.04 -18.29 11.29
C VAL A 598 12.21 -17.39 12.22
N GLN A 599 11.16 -16.78 11.69
CA GLN A 599 10.21 -16.01 12.50
C GLN A 599 9.49 -16.90 13.53
N ALA A 600 9.04 -18.08 13.12
CA ALA A 600 8.37 -19.04 14.00
C ALA A 600 9.29 -19.59 15.08
N LEU A 601 10.58 -19.81 14.79
CA LEU A 601 11.59 -20.16 15.78
C LEU A 601 11.76 -19.07 16.83
N GLY A 602 11.44 -17.83 16.54
CA GLY A 602 11.41 -16.71 17.50
C GLY A 602 10.36 -16.84 18.62
N GLU A 603 9.49 -17.84 18.59
CA GLU A 603 8.51 -18.11 19.66
C GLU A 603 9.04 -19.03 20.78
N PHE A 604 10.23 -19.64 20.59
CA PHE A 604 10.83 -20.58 21.56
C PHE A 604 11.77 -19.85 22.52
N ILE A 605 11.17 -19.23 23.53
CA ILE A 605 11.89 -18.43 24.54
C ILE A 605 12.93 -19.28 25.27
N ASP A 606 14.12 -18.72 25.53
CA ASP A 606 15.27 -19.33 26.23
C ASP A 606 15.73 -20.69 25.67
N ASP A 607 15.41 -21.04 24.42
CA ASP A 607 15.85 -22.28 23.79
C ASP A 607 17.24 -22.14 23.17
N GLU A 608 18.25 -22.76 23.77
CA GLU A 608 19.62 -22.69 23.32
C GLU A 608 19.86 -23.40 21.96
N LYS A 609 19.07 -24.43 21.64
CA LYS A 609 19.16 -25.13 20.34
C LYS A 609 18.71 -24.21 19.22
N VAL A 610 17.61 -23.46 19.46
CA VAL A 610 17.11 -22.43 18.55
C VAL A 610 18.10 -21.26 18.45
N ALA A 611 18.64 -20.77 19.57
CA ALA A 611 19.62 -19.69 19.59
C ALA A 611 20.86 -20.02 18.74
N ARG A 612 21.39 -21.25 18.84
CA ARG A 612 22.51 -21.72 18.01
C ARG A 612 22.16 -21.74 16.51
N ALA A 613 20.97 -22.22 16.16
CA ALA A 613 20.50 -22.26 14.79
C ALA A 613 20.34 -20.83 14.21
N LEU A 614 19.71 -19.92 14.96
CA LEU A 614 19.54 -18.54 14.54
C LEU A 614 20.87 -17.79 14.36
N LYS A 615 21.85 -18.00 15.26
CA LYS A 615 23.21 -17.43 15.11
C LYS A 615 23.91 -17.94 13.87
N LYS A 616 23.73 -19.20 13.48
CA LYS A 616 24.28 -19.78 12.26
C LYS A 616 23.63 -19.14 11.02
N ILE A 617 22.30 -19.01 11.00
CA ILE A 617 21.53 -18.40 9.91
C ILE A 617 21.93 -16.93 9.72
N ALA A 618 21.96 -16.15 10.80
CA ALA A 618 22.36 -14.73 10.78
C ALA A 618 23.77 -14.50 10.20
N LYS A 619 24.67 -15.48 10.29
CA LYS A 619 26.04 -15.39 9.73
C LYS A 619 26.11 -15.69 8.24
N GLY A 620 25.25 -16.55 7.71
CA GLY A 620 25.50 -17.20 6.43
C GLY A 620 24.30 -17.31 5.47
N ASP A 621 23.12 -16.78 5.79
CA ASP A 621 22.02 -16.83 4.82
C ASP A 621 22.23 -15.83 3.69
N PRO A 622 21.99 -16.24 2.42
CA PRO A 622 22.14 -15.36 1.27
C PRO A 622 21.08 -14.23 1.22
N SER A 623 19.90 -14.37 1.88
CA SER A 623 18.88 -13.33 1.90
C SER A 623 19.11 -12.34 3.04
N TYR A 624 19.02 -11.04 2.74
CA TYR A 624 19.00 -9.99 3.76
C TYR A 624 17.86 -10.15 4.75
N ARG A 625 16.69 -10.56 4.28
CA ARG A 625 15.49 -10.68 5.09
C ARG A 625 15.54 -11.86 6.04
N VAL A 626 16.09 -12.98 5.60
CA VAL A 626 16.31 -14.15 6.47
C VAL A 626 17.35 -13.82 7.55
N GLU A 627 18.47 -13.18 7.19
CA GLU A 627 19.49 -12.70 8.13
C GLU A 627 18.88 -11.76 9.17
N ALA A 628 18.16 -10.72 8.73
CA ALA A 628 17.49 -9.75 9.61
C ALA A 628 16.47 -10.43 10.54
N THR A 629 15.67 -11.37 9.99
CA THR A 629 14.69 -12.11 10.80
C THR A 629 15.37 -12.96 11.87
N ALA A 630 16.51 -13.59 11.55
CA ALA A 630 17.29 -14.36 12.53
C ALA A 630 17.84 -13.47 13.65
N LEU A 631 18.39 -12.30 13.31
CA LEU A 631 18.86 -11.30 14.29
C LEU A 631 17.73 -10.84 15.19
N SER A 632 16.56 -10.49 14.63
CA SER A 632 15.38 -10.08 15.39
C SER A 632 14.85 -11.21 16.30
N SER A 633 14.81 -12.45 15.80
CA SER A 633 14.35 -13.62 16.57
C SER A 633 15.27 -13.94 17.73
N LEU A 634 16.58 -13.71 17.64
CA LEU A 634 17.52 -13.86 18.77
C LEU A 634 17.13 -12.96 19.96
N GLY A 635 16.71 -11.74 19.69
CA GLY A 635 16.19 -10.86 20.74
C GLY A 635 14.86 -11.35 21.29
N ARG A 636 13.94 -11.82 20.43
CA ARG A 636 12.63 -12.32 20.84
C ARG A 636 12.72 -13.53 21.77
N ILE A 637 13.60 -14.49 21.46
CA ILE A 637 13.82 -15.65 22.32
C ILE A 637 14.66 -15.34 23.58
N LYS A 638 15.06 -14.08 23.78
CA LYS A 638 15.90 -13.62 24.91
C LYS A 638 17.22 -14.40 25.01
N ALA A 639 17.88 -14.62 23.84
CA ALA A 639 19.12 -15.40 23.77
C ALA A 639 20.19 -14.82 24.70
N LYS A 640 20.71 -15.64 25.63
CA LYS A 640 21.70 -15.21 26.62
C LYS A 640 23.01 -14.77 25.96
N ASN A 641 23.65 -13.75 26.54
CA ASN A 641 24.95 -13.20 26.07
C ASN A 641 24.94 -12.89 24.57
N CYS A 642 23.84 -12.31 24.05
CA CYS A 642 23.64 -12.10 22.63
C CYS A 642 23.94 -10.67 22.17
N ARG A 643 24.00 -9.67 23.06
CA ARG A 643 24.22 -8.26 22.73
C ARG A 643 25.44 -8.04 21.86
N LYS A 644 26.63 -8.48 22.32
CA LYS A 644 27.88 -8.32 21.57
C LYS A 644 27.84 -8.99 20.19
N PHE A 645 27.15 -10.15 20.07
CA PHE A 645 26.93 -10.82 18.80
C PHE A 645 26.09 -9.95 17.86
N LEU A 646 24.98 -9.38 18.32
CA LEU A 646 24.11 -8.50 17.54
C LEU A 646 24.83 -7.22 17.13
N GLU A 647 25.51 -6.55 18.06
CA GLU A 647 26.27 -5.33 17.80
C GLU A 647 27.35 -5.51 16.74
N GLY A 648 27.94 -6.70 16.65
CA GLY A 648 28.93 -7.06 15.63
C GLY A 648 28.40 -7.03 14.18
N PHE A 649 27.06 -6.97 13.99
CA PHE A 649 26.44 -6.86 12.68
C PHE A 649 26.03 -5.42 12.30
N LEU A 650 26.13 -4.44 13.21
CA LEU A 650 25.70 -3.05 12.96
C LEU A 650 26.41 -2.38 11.77
N SER A 651 27.64 -2.77 11.46
CA SER A 651 28.38 -2.22 10.32
C SER A 651 28.04 -2.88 8.99
N ARG A 652 27.29 -3.98 8.97
CA ARG A 652 26.96 -4.69 7.73
C ARG A 652 25.90 -3.93 6.95
N PRO A 653 26.13 -3.61 5.66
CA PRO A 653 25.09 -3.02 4.82
C PRO A 653 23.99 -4.04 4.54
N SER A 654 22.77 -3.57 4.47
CA SER A 654 21.61 -4.38 4.06
C SER A 654 20.63 -3.53 3.26
N TYR A 655 19.80 -4.20 2.48
CA TYR A 655 18.72 -3.55 1.74
C TYR A 655 17.81 -2.75 2.71
N ASN A 656 17.57 -1.47 2.41
CA ASN A 656 16.75 -0.57 3.22
C ASN A 656 17.05 -0.62 4.73
N ASP A 657 18.29 -0.95 5.09
CA ASP A 657 18.76 -0.99 6.48
C ASP A 657 18.01 -1.99 7.39
N ILE A 658 17.38 -3.02 6.78
CA ILE A 658 16.58 -4.01 7.53
C ILE A 658 17.39 -4.78 8.56
N GLY A 659 18.71 -4.99 8.31
CA GLY A 659 19.61 -5.65 9.26
C GLY A 659 19.77 -4.84 10.54
N ARG A 660 20.12 -3.54 10.46
CA ARG A 660 20.23 -2.67 11.65
C ARG A 660 18.90 -2.51 12.36
N SER A 661 17.79 -2.38 11.61
CA SER A 661 16.44 -2.33 12.18
C SER A 661 16.14 -3.59 13.01
N ALA A 662 16.51 -4.76 12.52
CA ALA A 662 16.35 -6.02 13.23
C ALA A 662 17.22 -6.10 14.49
N ILE A 663 18.46 -5.58 14.42
CA ILE A 663 19.35 -5.53 15.58
C ILE A 663 18.79 -4.62 16.67
N PHE A 664 18.31 -3.41 16.34
CA PHE A 664 17.71 -2.52 17.34
C PHE A 664 16.45 -3.11 17.98
N LYS A 665 15.60 -3.78 17.19
CA LYS A 665 14.47 -4.56 17.73
C LYS A 665 14.91 -5.70 18.64
N ALA A 666 15.99 -6.39 18.28
CA ALA A 666 16.55 -7.47 19.11
C ALA A 666 17.13 -6.95 20.41
N LEU A 667 17.97 -5.92 20.37
CA LEU A 667 18.58 -5.30 21.54
C LEU A 667 17.52 -4.82 22.54
N ALA A 668 16.45 -4.19 22.04
CA ALA A 668 15.32 -3.75 22.88
C ALA A 668 14.57 -4.92 23.55
N ASN A 669 14.70 -6.15 23.05
CA ASN A 669 14.08 -7.35 23.62
C ASN A 669 14.98 -8.07 24.64
N LEU A 670 16.30 -7.89 24.59
CA LEU A 670 17.23 -8.48 25.53
C LEU A 670 17.04 -7.89 26.94
N GLU A 671 17.51 -8.63 27.94
CA GLU A 671 17.51 -8.19 29.36
C GLU A 671 18.86 -7.56 29.74
N GLU A 672 19.60 -7.02 28.75
CA GLU A 672 20.93 -6.40 28.90
C GLU A 672 20.77 -4.87 28.79
N GLU A 673 20.85 -4.18 29.95
CA GLU A 673 20.64 -2.72 30.03
C GLU A 673 21.66 -1.92 29.20
N GLU A 674 22.86 -2.43 29.03
CA GLU A 674 23.94 -1.80 28.24
C GLU A 674 23.56 -1.60 26.77
N ALA A 675 22.52 -2.29 26.27
CA ALA A 675 21.96 -2.05 24.93
C ALA A 675 21.40 -0.64 24.77
N TRP A 676 21.06 0.05 25.88
CA TRP A 676 20.56 1.43 25.89
C TRP A 676 21.44 2.38 25.12
N THR A 677 22.77 2.35 25.39
CA THR A 677 23.74 3.24 24.71
C THR A 677 23.75 3.00 23.20
N THR A 678 23.64 1.76 22.75
CA THR A 678 23.59 1.42 21.32
C THR A 678 22.31 1.94 20.67
N LEU A 679 21.17 1.83 21.35
CA LEU A 679 19.89 2.37 20.87
C LEU A 679 19.90 3.89 20.81
N LEU A 680 20.45 4.57 21.82
CA LEU A 680 20.59 6.05 21.81
C LEU A 680 21.39 6.53 20.60
N LYS A 681 22.51 5.90 20.31
CA LYS A 681 23.34 6.22 19.12
C LYS A 681 22.57 5.95 17.82
N GLY A 682 21.82 4.84 17.74
CA GLY A 682 21.01 4.50 16.57
C GLY A 682 19.77 5.39 16.38
N ALA A 683 19.31 6.06 17.43
CA ALA A 683 18.15 6.93 17.41
C ALA A 683 18.48 8.40 17.08
N ASP A 684 19.74 8.84 17.24
CA ASP A 684 20.08 10.24 17.04
C ASP A 684 20.06 10.65 15.56
N TYR A 685 19.97 11.96 15.32
CA TYR A 685 20.08 12.54 13.98
C TYR A 685 21.51 12.35 13.46
N GLY A 686 21.64 11.83 12.25
CA GLY A 686 22.93 11.39 11.69
C GLY A 686 23.16 9.88 11.77
N ALA A 687 22.34 9.13 12.52
CA ALA A 687 22.30 7.68 12.43
C ALA A 687 21.66 7.20 11.11
N ALA A 688 21.93 5.94 10.72
CA ALA A 688 21.40 5.36 9.50
C ALA A 688 19.86 5.48 9.42
N ARG A 689 19.37 6.22 8.43
CA ARG A 689 17.96 6.65 8.33
C ARG A 689 16.97 5.51 8.31
N GLY A 690 17.27 4.44 7.57
CA GLY A 690 16.38 3.28 7.42
C GLY A 690 16.10 2.53 8.72
N SER A 691 17.00 2.61 9.71
CA SER A 691 16.88 1.90 10.98
C SER A 691 16.59 2.79 12.19
N ARG A 692 16.68 4.12 12.04
CA ARG A 692 16.49 5.09 13.13
C ARG A 692 15.14 4.93 13.84
N PHE A 693 14.07 4.69 13.09
CA PHE A 693 12.73 4.41 13.63
C PHE A 693 12.74 3.25 14.64
N SER A 694 13.39 2.14 14.29
CA SER A 694 13.47 0.96 15.17
C SER A 694 14.31 1.21 16.44
N ALA A 695 15.32 2.06 16.37
CA ALA A 695 16.08 2.46 17.54
C ALA A 695 15.24 3.33 18.50
N ILE A 696 14.50 4.31 17.97
CA ILE A 696 13.59 5.18 18.76
C ILE A 696 12.53 4.33 19.48
N GLN A 697 11.86 3.40 18.79
CA GLN A 697 10.91 2.47 19.42
C GLN A 697 11.60 1.60 20.47
N GLY A 698 12.85 1.17 20.20
CA GLY A 698 13.64 0.39 21.14
C GLY A 698 13.89 1.11 22.48
N LEU A 699 14.10 2.42 22.46
CA LEU A 699 14.24 3.23 23.67
C LEU A 699 12.98 3.19 24.54
N ALA A 700 11.80 3.37 23.95
CA ALA A 700 10.54 3.27 24.69
C ALA A 700 10.36 1.89 25.36
N LYS A 701 10.64 0.84 24.60
CA LYS A 701 10.52 -0.53 25.09
C LYS A 701 11.47 -0.83 26.25
N MET A 702 12.72 -0.35 26.18
CA MET A 702 13.68 -0.47 27.28
C MET A 702 13.27 0.34 28.52
N ALA A 703 12.77 1.56 28.31
CA ALA A 703 12.27 2.40 29.39
C ALA A 703 11.07 1.78 30.13
N GLY A 704 10.22 1.06 29.41
CA GLY A 704 9.13 0.28 30.02
C GLY A 704 9.64 -0.85 30.92
N ARG A 705 10.78 -1.47 30.57
CA ARG A 705 11.41 -2.55 31.34
C ARG A 705 12.30 -2.02 32.47
N PHE A 706 13.18 -1.08 32.19
CA PHE A 706 14.12 -0.47 33.12
C PHE A 706 13.61 0.90 33.55
N LYS A 707 12.77 0.91 34.61
CA LYS A 707 12.01 2.12 35.02
C LYS A 707 12.88 3.35 35.30
N HIS A 708 14.14 3.15 35.74
CA HIS A 708 15.07 4.26 36.02
C HIS A 708 15.54 4.97 34.72
N LEU A 709 15.46 4.32 33.54
CA LEU A 709 15.75 4.94 32.24
C LEU A 709 14.57 5.80 31.71
N LYS A 710 13.39 5.70 32.34
CA LYS A 710 12.19 6.39 31.85
C LYS A 710 12.33 7.91 31.73
N PRO A 711 12.94 8.64 32.69
CA PRO A 711 13.12 10.09 32.57
C PRO A 711 14.02 10.49 31.38
N GLU A 712 15.12 9.76 31.16
CA GLU A 712 16.02 10.01 30.04
C GLU A 712 15.35 9.68 28.69
N ALA A 713 14.59 8.56 28.62
CA ALA A 713 13.81 8.19 27.44
C ALA A 713 12.84 9.30 27.06
N ILE A 714 12.03 9.79 27.99
CA ILE A 714 11.02 10.81 27.74
C ILE A 714 11.66 12.10 27.23
N ASN A 715 12.75 12.57 27.86
CA ASN A 715 13.45 13.77 27.42
C ASN A 715 14.02 13.61 26.01
N THR A 716 14.56 12.44 25.72
CA THR A 716 15.09 12.10 24.37
C THR A 716 13.98 12.04 23.34
N LEU A 717 12.86 11.40 23.63
CA LEU A 717 11.72 11.31 22.73
C LEU A 717 11.07 12.67 22.47
N LYS A 718 10.92 13.52 23.48
CA LYS A 718 10.45 14.91 23.32
C LYS A 718 11.37 15.71 22.41
N ARG A 719 12.70 15.54 22.52
CA ARG A 719 13.68 16.16 21.62
C ARG A 719 13.48 15.69 20.17
N PHE A 720 13.32 14.39 19.94
CA PHE A 720 13.11 13.83 18.59
C PHE A 720 11.77 14.25 17.99
N ALA A 721 10.70 14.29 18.77
CA ALA A 721 9.40 14.76 18.31
C ALA A 721 9.41 16.24 17.86
N ARG A 722 10.32 17.05 18.42
CA ARG A 722 10.52 18.46 18.08
C ARG A 722 11.73 18.69 17.16
N GLU A 723 12.22 17.65 16.49
CA GLU A 723 13.40 17.73 15.63
C GLU A 723 13.20 18.75 14.50
N THR A 724 14.11 19.72 14.41
CA THR A 724 14.11 20.77 13.39
C THR A 724 15.32 20.73 12.46
N ARG A 725 16.27 19.80 12.72
CA ARG A 725 17.44 19.61 11.86
C ARG A 725 17.03 18.90 10.57
N GLY A 726 17.53 19.37 9.45
CA GLY A 726 17.20 18.80 8.12
C GLY A 726 15.84 19.24 7.59
N THR A 727 15.45 18.65 6.48
CA THR A 727 14.17 18.92 5.80
C THR A 727 12.99 18.24 6.51
N PRO A 728 11.75 18.71 6.35
CA PRO A 728 10.57 18.05 6.89
C PRO A 728 10.49 16.56 6.54
N SER A 729 10.74 16.18 5.29
CA SER A 729 10.75 14.79 4.83
C SER A 729 11.80 13.93 5.54
N ALA A 730 12.99 14.48 5.83
CA ALA A 730 14.06 13.78 6.54
C ALA A 730 13.71 13.44 7.99
N THR A 731 12.93 14.29 8.64
CA THR A 731 12.62 14.17 10.06
C THR A 731 11.27 13.54 10.34
N PHE A 732 10.36 13.52 9.36
CA PHE A 732 8.98 13.05 9.51
C PHE A 732 8.87 11.68 10.20
N ARG A 733 9.54 10.65 9.65
CA ARG A 733 9.48 9.29 10.21
C ARG A 733 10.06 9.22 11.63
N GLY A 734 11.11 9.99 11.92
CA GLY A 734 11.71 10.05 13.25
C GLY A 734 10.80 10.75 14.27
N LYS A 735 10.13 11.83 13.87
CA LYS A 735 9.12 12.52 14.70
C LYS A 735 7.94 11.61 15.00
N LEU A 736 7.40 10.96 13.99
CA LEU A 736 6.28 10.01 14.13
C LEU A 736 6.65 8.85 15.08
N ALA A 737 7.85 8.28 14.91
CA ALA A 737 8.35 7.25 15.81
C ALA A 737 8.44 7.73 17.27
N ALA A 738 8.91 8.95 17.48
CA ALA A 738 9.05 9.53 18.82
C ALA A 738 7.67 9.80 19.46
N ILE A 739 6.69 10.26 18.66
CA ILE A 739 5.31 10.46 19.14
C ILE A 739 4.69 9.12 19.56
N GLN A 740 4.80 8.10 18.73
CA GLN A 740 4.31 6.75 19.05
C GLN A 740 5.00 6.18 20.28
N ALA A 741 6.34 6.32 20.36
CA ALA A 741 7.13 5.84 21.48
C ALA A 741 6.77 6.57 22.80
N MET A 742 6.44 7.85 22.77
CA MET A 742 5.92 8.57 23.96
C MET A 742 4.60 7.98 24.46
N GLY A 743 3.72 7.58 23.54
CA GLY A 743 2.48 6.85 23.89
C GLY A 743 2.76 5.52 24.56
N GLU A 744 3.73 4.73 24.08
CA GLU A 744 4.13 3.46 24.66
C GLU A 744 4.74 3.57 26.08
N VAL A 745 5.42 4.69 26.36
CA VAL A 745 6.03 4.95 27.68
C VAL A 745 4.99 5.33 28.73
N GLU A 746 3.80 5.78 28.30
CA GLU A 746 2.67 6.15 29.16
C GLU A 746 3.07 7.16 30.26
N ASP A 747 3.68 8.29 29.88
CA ASP A 747 4.08 9.33 30.83
C ASP A 747 3.28 10.63 30.64
N LEU A 748 2.57 11.02 31.70
CA LEU A 748 1.73 12.21 31.69
C LEU A 748 2.50 13.52 31.36
N SER A 749 3.80 13.57 31.65
CA SER A 749 4.63 14.72 31.32
C SER A 749 4.83 14.93 29.80
N SER A 750 4.46 13.95 28.98
CA SER A 750 4.48 14.03 27.52
C SER A 750 3.26 14.77 26.94
N ILE A 751 2.14 14.83 27.66
CA ILE A 751 0.86 15.41 27.22
C ILE A 751 1.02 16.85 26.70
N PRO A 752 1.72 17.78 27.38
CA PRO A 752 1.87 19.15 26.85
C PRO A 752 2.63 19.18 25.52
N THR A 753 3.61 18.29 25.35
CA THR A 753 4.35 18.18 24.09
C THR A 753 3.47 17.65 22.97
N LEU A 754 2.69 16.59 23.24
CA LEU A 754 1.80 15.96 22.26
C LEU A 754 0.68 16.94 21.84
N ARG A 755 0.09 17.69 22.77
CA ARG A 755 -0.90 18.74 22.45
C ARG A 755 -0.32 19.78 21.52
N LYS A 756 0.87 20.34 21.83
CA LYS A 756 1.54 21.35 20.99
C LYS A 756 1.91 20.83 19.60
N LEU A 757 2.08 19.54 19.41
CA LEU A 757 2.36 18.93 18.11
C LEU A 757 1.09 18.61 17.31
N ALA A 758 -0.05 18.57 17.98
CA ALA A 758 -1.37 18.37 17.36
C ALA A 758 -2.03 19.69 16.94
N GLU A 759 -1.65 20.81 17.58
CA GLU A 759 -1.95 22.20 17.19
C GLU A 759 -1.09 22.64 15.99
#